data_cd9f5c2c267d6107a54e1a88ef0c3215
#
_entry.id   cd9f5c2c267d6107a54e1a88ef0c3215
#
_cell.length_a   1.000
_cell.length_b   1.000
_cell.length_c   1.000
_cell.angle_alpha   90.00
_cell.angle_beta   90.00
_cell.angle_gamma   90.00
#
_symmetry.space_group_name_H-M   'P 1'
#
loop_
_entity.id
_entity.type
_entity.pdbx_description
1 polymer ?
#
loop_
_entity_poly.entity_id
_entity_poly.type
_entity_poly.pdbx_seq_one_letter_code
_entity_poly.pdbx_strand_id
1 'polypeptide(L)'
;PAIVLVYYYKKVPHANLKGSLLALFLSFLVVVAVLYGVVPGIITVGGWFELFFVNTLGCPFNTGEIVYIICLVASVIWGIYETCNASEKNEKKQNIAFVLGFGMLGIPFYGYGWTAAITGIIVLVILWFVLGYKRKQEVVTGVDESTGIAKKKMQLLPLISARVKNTALLCMLMLMIGYSSYALIVIRSSANPPMDQNSPEDIFTLGSYLSRDQYGDRPLFYGQAYTSQVALEVDGNMCKPVMKEGAPVYQRKEKASADEKDSYFVVSHKNKYIYAQNMLFPRMYSSAHAQAYEDWMGGVEGTEIPYDRCGENMMVKMPSQFDNIRFFLSYQCNFMYWRYFMWNFAGRQNDIQGNGEPEHGNWITGFSFIDDSLYGDQSKLPDDLKENKGHNVFYCMPLILGLIGLFWQAWYTRKKKVIKNGKEEEVLLPIGIQQFWIVFFLFFMTGLAIVIYLNQTPMQPRERDYAYAGSFYAYAIWCGLGVLAIIDILKRKMKLSGTAVTAIVAVLTLLVPIQMASQTWDDHDRSNRYTCRDFGQNYLMSLQEKGNPIIFTNGDNDTFPLWYNQEVEGVGTDARVCNLSYLQTDWYIDQMMRPAYNSPSVPITWPRLDFCSGTNEYVSVEPEAKKQILDFYKQDPENAKKQFGDEPFELKNILKNWVRSKNPDVHFIPTDTLYVTIDKEAVKKSGMMMASDSIPDKMVISLAGKSALYKGDLMMLEMLAQCNWTRPLYVALTVGEENYMNLGDNFVQEGLVNRITPFTTNKPGAKNFDTEKAYHNIMTRFKFGNLKQKGLYIDETTMRMCYTHRRLLAQTALQLIAEGKKQKAINILKKADTEIPAYNVTLDYMSGGLDMARGWLMTGQKAKGKEYIEAVWKNASQYLNYYLSLPNDRFLQAENDCIRQIMIMQSICEAAGMVSPQLEQKYEKQLNNLYRLYHGRGGRMPEGNQ
;
A
#
# COMPACT_ATOMS: atom_id res chain seq x y z
N PRO A 1 23.45 7.40 12.77
CA PRO A 1 23.73 7.01 14.18
C PRO A 1 25.05 6.25 14.34
N ALA A 2 25.35 5.21 13.55
CA ALA A 2 26.56 4.40 13.68
C ALA A 2 27.85 5.23 13.54
N ILE A 3 27.96 6.11 12.56
CA ILE A 3 29.10 7.01 12.35
C ILE A 3 29.28 7.94 13.58
N VAL A 4 28.16 8.48 14.07
CA VAL A 4 28.17 9.36 15.26
C VAL A 4 28.63 8.59 16.49
N LEU A 5 28.19 7.34 16.68
CA LEU A 5 28.63 6.48 17.78
C LEU A 5 30.11 6.10 17.68
N VAL A 6 30.59 5.75 16.49
CA VAL A 6 32.04 5.50 16.26
C VAL A 6 32.87 6.75 16.54
N TYR A 7 32.39 7.92 16.11
CA TYR A 7 32.99 9.20 16.42
C TYR A 7 32.98 9.46 17.92
N TYR A 8 31.87 9.23 18.62
CA TYR A 8 31.75 9.35 20.07
C TYR A 8 32.75 8.47 20.79
N TYR A 9 32.86 7.20 20.44
CA TYR A 9 33.86 6.29 21.03
C TYR A 9 35.30 6.70 20.78
N LYS A 10 35.59 7.24 19.60
CA LYS A 10 36.97 7.74 19.30
C LYS A 10 37.33 9.00 20.05
N LYS A 11 36.34 9.85 20.32
CA LYS A 11 36.60 11.21 20.87
C LYS A 11 36.33 11.33 22.37
N VAL A 12 35.52 10.43 22.95
CA VAL A 12 35.22 10.47 24.39
C VAL A 12 36.09 9.48 25.15
N PRO A 13 37.09 9.96 25.89
CA PRO A 13 37.87 9.11 26.78
C PRO A 13 36.94 8.50 27.86
N HIS A 14 37.15 7.23 28.16
CA HIS A 14 36.39 6.53 29.22
C HIS A 14 34.91 6.21 28.88
N ALA A 15 34.50 6.22 27.62
CA ALA A 15 33.17 5.72 27.23
C ALA A 15 32.98 4.28 27.73
N ASN A 16 31.88 4.04 28.46
CA ASN A 16 31.54 2.70 28.97
C ASN A 16 30.29 2.14 28.29
N LEU A 17 30.11 0.81 28.37
CA LEU A 17 28.99 0.12 27.71
C LEU A 17 27.62 0.65 28.19
N LYS A 18 27.42 0.82 29.49
CA LYS A 18 26.17 1.32 30.09
C LYS A 18 25.82 2.72 29.59
N GLY A 19 26.80 3.65 29.60
CA GLY A 19 26.63 5.00 29.08
C GLY A 19 26.28 5.02 27.58
N SER A 20 26.86 4.12 26.82
CA SER A 20 26.63 4.04 25.37
C SER A 20 25.28 3.45 25.02
N LEU A 21 24.83 2.41 25.75
CA LEU A 21 23.48 1.87 25.61
C LEU A 21 22.42 2.90 26.03
N LEU A 22 22.68 3.64 27.11
CA LEU A 22 21.81 4.74 27.53
C LEU A 22 21.74 5.83 26.44
N ALA A 23 22.89 6.24 25.88
CA ALA A 23 22.91 7.22 24.78
C ALA A 23 22.16 6.74 23.56
N LEU A 24 22.27 5.47 23.20
CA LEU A 24 21.52 4.85 22.09
C LEU A 24 20.01 4.85 22.39
N PHE A 25 19.61 4.46 23.59
CA PHE A 25 18.22 4.49 24.02
C PHE A 25 17.63 5.91 24.02
N LEU A 26 18.37 6.88 24.54
CA LEU A 26 17.97 8.29 24.48
C LEU A 26 17.89 8.81 23.06
N SER A 27 18.80 8.40 22.18
CA SER A 27 18.73 8.74 20.74
C SER A 27 17.46 8.19 20.09
N PHE A 28 17.06 6.97 20.44
CA PHE A 28 15.80 6.41 20.01
C PHE A 28 14.59 7.20 20.53
N LEU A 29 14.59 7.55 21.83
CA LEU A 29 13.54 8.40 22.39
C LEU A 29 13.45 9.76 21.69
N VAL A 30 14.58 10.35 21.30
CA VAL A 30 14.60 11.60 20.52
C VAL A 30 13.95 11.40 19.15
N VAL A 31 14.20 10.27 18.46
CA VAL A 31 13.52 9.97 17.18
C VAL A 31 12.02 9.86 17.37
N VAL A 32 11.56 9.14 18.41
CA VAL A 32 10.14 9.04 18.76
C VAL A 32 9.56 10.42 19.07
N ALA A 33 10.25 11.23 19.86
CA ALA A 33 9.83 12.60 20.20
C ALA A 33 9.74 13.50 18.95
N VAL A 34 10.64 13.35 17.99
CA VAL A 34 10.58 14.08 16.71
C VAL A 34 9.35 13.67 15.91
N LEU A 35 9.11 12.38 15.73
CA LEU A 35 8.00 11.88 14.92
C LEU A 35 6.63 12.17 15.56
N TYR A 36 6.50 11.95 16.86
CA TYR A 36 5.21 12.08 17.57
C TYR A 36 5.05 13.40 18.35
N GLY A 37 6.12 14.17 18.51
CA GLY A 37 6.09 15.48 19.20
C GLY A 37 6.30 16.64 18.26
N VAL A 38 7.40 16.65 17.49
CA VAL A 38 7.75 17.80 16.63
C VAL A 38 6.79 17.93 15.46
N VAL A 39 6.58 16.85 14.69
CA VAL A 39 5.73 16.92 13.47
C VAL A 39 4.30 17.30 13.82
N PRO A 40 3.58 16.59 14.73
CA PRO A 40 2.24 17.01 15.14
C PRO A 40 2.23 18.37 15.83
N GLY A 41 3.26 18.69 16.61
CA GLY A 41 3.34 19.97 17.35
C GLY A 41 3.47 21.18 16.43
N ILE A 42 4.27 21.10 15.38
CA ILE A 42 4.37 22.14 14.34
C ILE A 42 3.00 22.38 13.69
N ILE A 43 2.29 21.31 13.33
CA ILE A 43 0.95 21.39 12.75
C ILE A 43 -0.03 22.05 13.73
N THR A 44 0.00 21.66 15.02
CA THR A 44 -0.89 22.20 16.04
C THR A 44 -0.65 23.70 16.28
N VAL A 45 0.61 24.10 16.53
CA VAL A 45 0.95 25.50 16.81
C VAL A 45 0.79 26.37 15.55
N GLY A 46 1.26 25.88 14.40
CA GLY A 46 1.08 26.57 13.11
C GLY A 46 -0.40 26.75 12.76
N GLY A 47 -1.23 25.72 13.02
CA GLY A 47 -2.68 25.81 12.85
C GLY A 47 -3.34 26.87 13.75
N TRP A 48 -2.88 27.03 15.00
CA TRP A 48 -3.38 28.10 15.87
C TRP A 48 -3.00 29.51 15.34
N PHE A 49 -1.80 29.67 14.81
CA PHE A 49 -1.39 30.90 14.15
C PHE A 49 -2.24 31.16 12.91
N GLU A 50 -2.46 30.15 12.07
CA GLU A 50 -3.27 30.29 10.87
C GLU A 50 -4.71 30.69 11.19
N LEU A 51 -5.37 30.02 12.13
CA LEU A 51 -6.72 30.38 12.57
C LEU A 51 -6.80 31.79 13.16
N PHE A 52 -5.78 32.21 13.92
CA PHE A 52 -5.76 33.56 14.48
C PHE A 52 -5.63 34.62 13.38
N PHE A 53 -4.68 34.45 12.46
CA PHE A 53 -4.46 35.46 11.39
C PHE A 53 -5.61 35.47 10.39
N VAL A 54 -6.11 34.32 9.98
CA VAL A 54 -7.18 34.25 8.96
C VAL A 54 -8.55 34.53 9.55
N ASN A 55 -8.98 33.77 10.55
CA ASN A 55 -10.34 33.87 11.10
C ASN A 55 -10.56 35.11 11.99
N THR A 56 -9.51 35.53 12.75
CA THR A 56 -9.66 36.66 13.68
C THR A 56 -9.26 37.99 13.03
N LEU A 57 -8.11 38.05 12.37
CA LEU A 57 -7.62 39.25 11.74
C LEU A 57 -8.12 39.45 10.30
N GLY A 58 -8.62 38.37 9.65
CA GLY A 58 -9.14 38.44 8.29
C GLY A 58 -8.03 38.55 7.24
N CYS A 59 -6.85 38.03 7.51
CA CYS A 59 -5.75 37.94 6.55
C CYS A 59 -5.99 36.85 5.50
N PRO A 60 -5.32 36.89 4.35
CA PRO A 60 -5.36 35.81 3.36
C PRO A 60 -4.88 34.47 3.93
N PHE A 61 -5.36 33.35 3.35
CA PHE A 61 -4.92 32.00 3.69
C PHE A 61 -3.38 31.87 3.67
N ASN A 62 -2.84 31.02 4.53
CA ASN A 62 -1.42 30.74 4.74
C ASN A 62 -0.61 31.91 5.35
N THR A 63 -1.24 33.05 5.68
CA THR A 63 -0.54 34.18 6.34
C THR A 63 -0.05 33.81 7.72
N GLY A 64 -0.88 33.14 8.52
CA GLY A 64 -0.54 32.72 9.88
C GLY A 64 0.58 31.68 9.89
N GLU A 65 0.59 30.75 8.95
CA GLU A 65 1.63 29.76 8.76
C GLU A 65 2.99 30.43 8.47
N ILE A 66 3.02 31.38 7.55
CA ILE A 66 4.25 32.12 7.20
C ILE A 66 4.79 32.88 8.43
N VAL A 67 3.93 33.60 9.14
CA VAL A 67 4.32 34.32 10.37
C VAL A 67 4.84 33.37 11.43
N TYR A 68 4.19 32.21 11.60
CA TYR A 68 4.63 31.18 12.54
C TYR A 68 6.04 30.67 12.21
N ILE A 69 6.30 30.33 10.95
CA ILE A 69 7.63 29.86 10.51
C ILE A 69 8.70 30.92 10.77
N ILE A 70 8.43 32.18 10.47
CA ILE A 70 9.35 33.27 10.75
C ILE A 70 9.65 33.40 12.26
N CYS A 71 8.61 33.35 13.11
CA CYS A 71 8.75 33.41 14.56
C CYS A 71 9.54 32.19 15.11
N LEU A 72 9.28 31.00 14.60
CA LEU A 72 9.99 29.79 14.98
C LEU A 72 11.50 29.90 14.63
N VAL A 73 11.83 30.26 13.40
CA VAL A 73 13.22 30.43 12.94
C VAL A 73 13.93 31.50 13.76
N ALA A 74 13.28 32.66 13.94
CA ALA A 74 13.83 33.77 14.72
C ALA A 74 14.11 33.37 16.17
N SER A 75 13.21 32.65 16.83
CA SER A 75 13.38 32.21 18.23
C SER A 75 14.56 31.24 18.40
N VAL A 76 14.73 30.31 17.45
CA VAL A 76 15.84 29.33 17.45
C VAL A 76 17.18 30.02 17.20
N ILE A 77 17.24 30.92 16.21
CA ILE A 77 18.46 31.71 15.89
C ILE A 77 18.85 32.60 17.06
N TRP A 78 17.88 33.28 17.68
CA TRP A 78 18.14 34.09 18.87
C TRP A 78 18.68 33.24 20.03
N GLY A 79 18.11 32.06 20.26
CA GLY A 79 18.59 31.10 21.26
C GLY A 79 20.01 30.64 20.99
N ILE A 80 20.37 30.35 19.76
CA ILE A 80 21.75 29.99 19.37
C ILE A 80 22.69 31.17 19.63
N TYR A 81 22.32 32.38 19.26
CA TYR A 81 23.13 33.59 19.49
C TYR A 81 23.41 33.81 20.97
N GLU A 82 22.39 33.79 21.84
CA GLU A 82 22.53 33.97 23.29
C GLU A 82 23.33 32.86 23.97
N THR A 83 23.22 31.61 23.46
CA THR A 83 23.96 30.47 24.03
C THR A 83 25.40 30.40 23.53
N CYS A 84 25.71 30.89 22.30
CA CYS A 84 27.08 31.04 21.82
C CYS A 84 27.84 32.13 22.63
N ASN A 85 27.18 33.24 22.98
CA ASN A 85 27.73 34.33 23.77
C ASN A 85 27.41 34.16 25.25
N ALA A 86 27.45 32.94 25.76
CA ALA A 86 27.02 32.60 27.12
C ALA A 86 27.83 33.32 28.20
N SER A 87 27.12 34.05 29.08
CA SER A 87 27.65 34.66 30.27
C SER A 87 26.63 34.57 31.41
N GLU A 88 27.08 34.79 32.64
CA GLU A 88 26.14 34.85 33.80
C GLU A 88 25.09 35.96 33.65
N LYS A 89 25.44 37.05 32.98
CA LYS A 89 24.55 38.21 32.79
C LYS A 89 23.41 37.91 31.79
N ASN A 90 23.59 37.02 30.84
CA ASN A 90 22.53 36.69 29.83
C ASN A 90 21.86 35.32 30.05
N GLU A 91 22.09 34.65 31.21
CA GLU A 91 21.49 33.34 31.50
C GLU A 91 19.94 33.34 31.37
N LYS A 92 19.28 34.41 31.83
CA LYS A 92 17.83 34.55 31.71
C LYS A 92 17.40 34.63 30.24
N LYS A 93 18.12 35.39 29.40
CA LYS A 93 17.82 35.52 27.98
C LYS A 93 18.01 34.18 27.26
N GLN A 94 19.05 33.43 27.59
CA GLN A 94 19.26 32.06 27.07
C GLN A 94 18.07 31.15 27.41
N ASN A 95 17.58 31.21 28.67
CA ASN A 95 16.45 30.38 29.11
C ASN A 95 15.16 30.79 28.41
N ILE A 96 14.87 32.10 28.26
CA ILE A 96 13.71 32.59 27.53
C ILE A 96 13.75 32.13 26.07
N ALA A 97 14.86 32.37 25.38
CA ALA A 97 15.00 32.00 23.99
C ALA A 97 14.90 30.46 23.77
N PHE A 98 15.45 29.68 24.71
CA PHE A 98 15.34 28.22 24.68
C PHE A 98 13.90 27.76 24.88
N VAL A 99 13.19 28.31 25.87
CA VAL A 99 11.75 27.96 26.13
C VAL A 99 10.88 28.37 24.97
N LEU A 100 11.11 29.55 24.38
CA LEU A 100 10.39 29.99 23.17
C LEU A 100 10.67 29.08 21.99
N GLY A 101 11.91 28.78 21.67
CA GLY A 101 12.25 27.88 20.56
C GLY A 101 11.66 26.48 20.74
N PHE A 102 11.73 25.94 21.96
CA PHE A 102 11.15 24.63 22.29
C PHE A 102 9.61 24.65 22.22
N GLY A 103 8.98 25.72 22.69
CA GLY A 103 7.53 25.92 22.60
C GLY A 103 7.06 26.10 21.17
N MET A 104 7.75 26.96 20.40
CA MET A 104 7.41 27.21 19.00
C MET A 104 7.59 25.94 18.12
N LEU A 105 8.54 25.06 18.47
CA LEU A 105 8.68 23.75 17.77
C LEU A 105 7.51 22.80 18.07
N GLY A 106 6.62 23.16 19.00
CA GLY A 106 5.38 22.46 19.24
C GLY A 106 5.49 21.20 20.12
N ILE A 107 6.71 20.76 20.48
CA ILE A 107 6.93 19.52 21.25
C ILE A 107 6.04 19.41 22.51
N PRO A 108 5.82 20.48 23.30
CA PRO A 108 4.97 20.41 24.49
C PRO A 108 3.47 20.29 24.20
N PHE A 109 3.03 20.63 23.00
CA PHE A 109 1.63 20.75 22.64
C PHE A 109 1.13 19.50 21.92
N TYR A 110 0.97 18.41 22.66
CA TYR A 110 0.45 17.16 22.13
C TYR A 110 -1.08 17.10 22.23
N GLY A 111 -1.74 16.74 21.14
CA GLY A 111 -3.18 16.64 21.06
C GLY A 111 -3.82 17.81 20.31
N TYR A 112 -5.05 18.15 20.67
CA TYR A 112 -5.83 19.22 20.02
C TYR A 112 -6.65 20.01 21.05
N GLY A 113 -7.09 21.20 20.64
CA GLY A 113 -7.94 22.05 21.45
C GLY A 113 -7.26 22.59 22.71
N TRP A 114 -8.07 22.98 23.68
CA TRP A 114 -7.61 23.61 24.94
C TRP A 114 -6.77 22.69 25.81
N THR A 115 -7.01 21.39 25.74
CA THR A 115 -6.21 20.41 26.53
C THR A 115 -4.76 20.40 26.07
N ALA A 116 -4.48 20.44 24.77
CA ALA A 116 -3.13 20.55 24.25
C ALA A 116 -2.44 21.86 24.64
N ALA A 117 -3.19 22.98 24.61
CA ALA A 117 -2.65 24.29 25.03
C ALA A 117 -2.29 24.30 26.50
N ILE A 118 -3.17 23.84 27.40
CA ILE A 118 -2.95 23.83 28.85
C ILE A 118 -1.79 22.90 29.21
N THR A 119 -1.76 21.68 28.69
CA THR A 119 -0.67 20.73 28.96
C THR A 119 0.67 21.25 28.46
N GLY A 120 0.68 21.87 27.28
CA GLY A 120 1.89 22.48 26.72
C GLY A 120 2.41 23.63 27.58
N ILE A 121 1.55 24.52 28.06
CA ILE A 121 1.95 25.61 28.96
C ILE A 121 2.51 25.06 30.27
N ILE A 122 1.89 24.02 30.86
CA ILE A 122 2.42 23.37 32.06
C ILE A 122 3.83 22.84 31.84
N VAL A 123 4.06 22.16 30.73
CA VAL A 123 5.38 21.62 30.36
C VAL A 123 6.41 22.75 30.20
N LEU A 124 6.03 23.85 29.55
CA LEU A 124 6.93 25.04 29.41
C LEU A 124 7.25 25.66 30.74
N VAL A 125 6.30 25.76 31.67
CA VAL A 125 6.51 26.27 33.03
C VAL A 125 7.46 25.34 33.80
N ILE A 126 7.27 24.03 33.74
CA ILE A 126 8.18 23.05 34.34
C ILE A 126 9.59 23.21 33.74
N LEU A 127 9.69 23.30 32.42
CA LEU A 127 10.96 23.50 31.72
C LEU A 127 11.67 24.78 32.21
N TRP A 128 10.91 25.87 32.36
CA TRP A 128 11.44 27.15 32.90
C TRP A 128 12.06 26.97 34.27
N PHE A 129 11.37 26.29 35.21
CA PHE A 129 11.93 26.00 36.55
C PHE A 129 13.16 25.09 36.51
N VAL A 130 13.15 24.08 35.64
CA VAL A 130 14.30 23.16 35.46
C VAL A 130 15.51 23.92 34.94
N LEU A 131 15.34 24.83 33.96
CA LEU A 131 16.41 25.67 33.42
C LEU A 131 16.96 26.67 34.44
N GLY A 132 16.10 27.16 35.36
CA GLY A 132 16.50 28.06 36.43
C GLY A 132 17.16 27.37 37.63
N TYR A 133 17.05 26.03 37.72
CA TYR A 133 17.57 25.29 38.87
C TYR A 133 19.11 25.19 38.87
N LYS A 134 19.74 25.52 39.97
CA LYS A 134 21.21 25.50 40.16
C LYS A 134 21.60 24.46 41.20
N ARG A 135 22.60 23.67 40.88
CA ARG A 135 23.16 22.63 41.75
C ARG A 135 24.55 23.01 42.19
N LYS A 136 24.89 22.77 43.49
CA LYS A 136 26.26 22.90 43.98
C LYS A 136 27.13 21.80 43.38
N GLN A 137 28.21 22.19 42.67
CA GLN A 137 29.19 21.26 42.05
C GLN A 137 30.60 21.69 42.42
N GLU A 138 31.48 20.72 42.59
CA GLU A 138 32.90 21.00 42.73
C GLU A 138 33.51 21.38 41.39
N VAL A 139 34.06 22.57 41.28
CA VAL A 139 34.77 23.06 40.11
C VAL A 139 36.25 23.24 40.44
N VAL A 140 37.10 22.75 39.56
CA VAL A 140 38.54 22.98 39.63
C VAL A 140 38.81 24.40 39.17
N THR A 141 39.20 25.28 40.09
CA THR A 141 39.43 26.71 39.82
C THR A 141 40.90 27.03 39.51
N GLY A 142 41.79 26.08 39.64
CA GLY A 142 43.22 26.20 39.30
C GLY A 142 44.00 25.03 39.89
N VAL A 143 45.30 25.00 39.58
CA VAL A 143 46.26 24.08 40.21
C VAL A 143 47.17 24.94 41.12
N ASP A 144 47.40 24.52 42.34
CA ASP A 144 48.31 25.18 43.25
C ASP A 144 49.75 24.99 42.71
N GLU A 145 50.40 26.06 42.26
CA GLU A 145 51.72 25.99 41.65
C GLU A 145 52.77 25.41 42.59
N SER A 146 52.53 25.44 43.89
CA SER A 146 53.51 24.96 44.94
C SER A 146 53.29 23.45 45.22
N THR A 147 52.12 22.93 45.13
CA THR A 147 51.78 21.54 45.54
C THR A 147 51.29 20.64 44.37
N GLY A 148 51.01 21.18 43.19
CA GLY A 148 50.46 20.45 42.06
C GLY A 148 49.01 19.93 42.25
N ILE A 149 48.37 20.32 43.38
CA ILE A 149 47.03 19.85 43.73
C ILE A 149 45.94 20.76 43.12
N ALA A 150 44.95 20.19 42.53
CA ALA A 150 43.84 20.94 41.96
C ALA A 150 43.02 21.65 43.07
N LYS A 151 42.96 23.00 43.07
CA LYS A 151 42.08 23.79 43.96
C LYS A 151 40.63 23.60 43.52
N LYS A 152 39.81 22.98 44.34
CA LYS A 152 38.39 22.76 44.16
C LYS A 152 37.58 23.79 44.95
N LYS A 153 36.62 24.40 44.29
CA LYS A 153 35.65 25.31 44.92
C LYS A 153 34.22 24.84 44.59
N MET A 154 33.37 24.86 45.61
CA MET A 154 31.91 24.62 45.43
C MET A 154 31.30 25.83 44.76
N GLN A 155 30.75 25.63 43.56
CA GLN A 155 30.10 26.69 42.80
C GLN A 155 28.69 26.25 42.43
N LEU A 156 27.73 27.19 42.42
CA LEU A 156 26.35 26.98 41.97
C LEU A 156 26.33 27.02 40.44
N LEU A 157 26.18 25.88 39.81
CA LEU A 157 26.08 25.77 38.34
C LEU A 157 24.67 25.41 37.93
N PRO A 158 24.21 25.95 36.78
CA PRO A 158 22.90 25.55 36.23
C PRO A 158 22.87 24.05 35.94
N LEU A 159 21.72 23.41 36.20
CA LEU A 159 21.52 21.99 35.92
C LEU A 159 21.72 21.67 34.42
N ILE A 160 21.24 22.55 33.55
CA ILE A 160 21.42 22.48 32.10
C ILE A 160 22.38 23.58 31.67
N SER A 161 23.58 23.21 31.28
CA SER A 161 24.63 24.15 30.83
C SER A 161 24.26 24.87 29.54
N ALA A 162 24.83 26.06 29.29
CA ALA A 162 24.68 26.79 28.05
C ALA A 162 25.09 25.96 26.84
N ARG A 163 26.12 25.10 26.98
CA ARG A 163 26.54 24.18 25.90
C ARG A 163 25.48 23.18 25.54
N VAL A 164 24.77 22.61 26.51
CA VAL A 164 23.67 21.64 26.23
C VAL A 164 22.51 22.35 25.55
N LYS A 165 22.13 23.56 26.02
CA LYS A 165 21.08 24.38 25.36
C LYS A 165 21.48 24.72 23.93
N ASN A 166 22.71 25.15 23.69
CA ASN A 166 23.21 25.45 22.34
C ASN A 166 23.17 24.22 21.42
N THR A 167 23.64 23.06 21.89
CA THR A 167 23.59 21.82 21.12
C THR A 167 22.15 21.45 20.78
N ALA A 168 21.23 21.56 21.72
CA ALA A 168 19.80 21.26 21.46
C ALA A 168 19.20 22.21 20.43
N LEU A 169 19.48 23.52 20.51
CA LEU A 169 19.01 24.50 19.52
C LEU A 169 19.62 24.30 18.14
N LEU A 170 20.90 23.91 18.05
CA LEU A 170 21.51 23.52 16.77
C LEU A 170 20.87 22.25 16.19
N CYS A 171 20.57 21.26 17.02
CA CYS A 171 19.83 20.08 16.59
C CYS A 171 18.43 20.46 16.08
N MET A 172 17.71 21.36 16.77
CA MET A 172 16.42 21.88 16.32
C MET A 172 16.55 22.58 14.97
N LEU A 173 17.56 23.44 14.79
CA LEU A 173 17.80 24.11 13.51
C LEU A 173 18.10 23.10 12.39
N MET A 174 18.89 22.08 12.64
CA MET A 174 19.18 21.02 11.66
C MET A 174 17.95 20.21 11.31
N LEU A 175 17.09 19.92 12.29
CA LEU A 175 15.78 19.29 12.04
C LEU A 175 14.90 20.17 11.14
N MET A 176 14.79 21.46 11.45
CA MET A 176 14.02 22.42 10.64
C MET A 176 14.55 22.50 9.20
N ILE A 177 15.86 22.53 9.01
CA ILE A 177 16.47 22.50 7.67
C ILE A 177 16.12 21.20 6.97
N GLY A 178 16.17 20.05 7.65
CA GLY A 178 15.78 18.75 7.09
C GLY A 178 14.31 18.71 6.68
N TYR A 179 13.42 19.22 7.52
CA TYR A 179 11.97 19.25 7.25
C TYR A 179 11.54 20.41 6.33
N SER A 180 12.41 21.38 6.01
CA SER A 180 12.06 22.49 5.10
C SER A 180 11.68 22.01 3.70
N SER A 181 12.07 20.79 3.31
CA SER A 181 11.61 20.14 2.08
C SER A 181 10.09 19.98 1.98
N TYR A 182 9.40 19.87 3.12
CA TYR A 182 7.93 19.82 3.14
C TYR A 182 7.27 21.14 2.72
N ALA A 183 7.97 22.28 2.89
CA ALA A 183 7.50 23.57 2.35
C ALA A 183 7.39 23.54 0.82
N LEU A 184 8.26 22.80 0.14
CA LEU A 184 8.18 22.62 -1.32
C LEU A 184 6.91 21.86 -1.72
N ILE A 185 6.45 20.92 -0.90
CA ILE A 185 5.19 20.18 -1.13
C ILE A 185 4.02 21.16 -1.11
N VAL A 186 3.92 22.00 -0.06
CA VAL A 186 2.86 23.01 0.08
C VAL A 186 2.88 24.01 -1.08
N ILE A 187 4.06 24.53 -1.44
CA ILE A 187 4.22 25.48 -2.56
C ILE A 187 3.80 24.83 -3.88
N ARG A 188 4.18 23.58 -4.13
CA ARG A 188 3.82 22.85 -5.35
C ARG A 188 2.33 22.52 -5.39
N SER A 189 1.75 22.10 -4.28
CA SER A 189 0.32 21.82 -4.15
C SER A 189 -0.51 23.09 -4.41
N SER A 190 -0.12 24.22 -3.82
CA SER A 190 -0.81 25.49 -4.03
C SER A 190 -0.81 25.97 -5.51
N ALA A 191 0.08 25.43 -6.34
CA ALA A 191 0.10 25.68 -7.78
C ALA A 191 -0.90 24.81 -8.57
N ASN A 192 -1.67 23.94 -7.89
CA ASN A 192 -2.68 23.03 -8.45
C ASN A 192 -2.17 22.20 -9.66
N PRO A 193 -1.13 21.38 -9.49
CA PRO A 193 -0.66 20.52 -10.56
C PRO A 193 -1.73 19.47 -10.95
N PRO A 194 -1.67 18.86 -12.14
CA PRO A 194 -2.62 17.84 -12.58
C PRO A 194 -2.69 16.60 -11.66
N MET A 195 -1.60 16.33 -10.94
CA MET A 195 -1.54 15.31 -9.87
C MET A 195 -1.12 15.98 -8.56
N ASP A 196 -2.05 16.11 -7.64
CA ASP A 196 -1.85 16.74 -6.34
C ASP A 196 -2.42 15.84 -5.24
N GLN A 197 -1.70 14.78 -4.91
CA GLN A 197 -2.17 13.77 -3.95
C GLN A 197 -2.37 14.35 -2.55
N ASN A 198 -3.61 14.25 -2.05
CA ASN A 198 -4.10 14.81 -0.80
C ASN A 198 -4.12 16.34 -0.72
N SER A 199 -3.80 17.04 -1.80
CA SER A 199 -3.81 18.51 -1.89
C SER A 199 -3.28 19.22 -0.61
N PRO A 200 -2.00 18.99 -0.21
CA PRO A 200 -1.43 19.57 1.02
C PRO A 200 -1.06 21.05 0.84
N GLU A 201 -2.05 21.90 0.55
CA GLU A 201 -1.90 23.32 0.21
C GLU A 201 -1.90 24.26 1.41
N ASP A 202 -2.16 23.76 2.62
CA ASP A 202 -2.12 24.50 3.88
C ASP A 202 -1.66 23.58 5.04
N ILE A 203 -1.50 24.18 6.24
CA ILE A 203 -0.98 23.49 7.42
C ILE A 203 -1.90 22.33 7.87
N PHE A 204 -3.23 22.40 7.67
CA PHE A 204 -4.18 21.37 8.08
C PHE A 204 -4.15 20.18 7.13
N THR A 205 -4.19 20.42 5.83
CA THR A 205 -4.09 19.39 4.79
C THR A 205 -2.70 18.76 4.77
N LEU A 206 -1.63 19.54 5.00
CA LEU A 206 -0.28 19.01 5.23
C LEU A 206 -0.25 18.09 6.47
N GLY A 207 -0.95 18.44 7.53
CA GLY A 207 -1.08 17.61 8.71
C GLY A 207 -1.69 16.24 8.41
N SER A 208 -2.78 16.20 7.67
CA SER A 208 -3.44 14.97 7.22
C SER A 208 -2.57 14.13 6.27
N TYR A 209 -1.82 14.81 5.38
CA TYR A 209 -0.84 14.17 4.49
C TYR A 209 0.29 13.50 5.29
N LEU A 210 0.88 14.18 6.27
CA LEU A 210 1.98 13.66 7.09
C LEU A 210 1.54 12.55 8.03
N SER A 211 0.34 12.63 8.60
CA SER A 211 -0.25 11.58 9.45
C SER A 211 -0.74 10.38 8.66
N ARG A 212 -0.80 10.46 7.36
CA ARG A 212 -1.29 9.38 6.47
C ARG A 212 -2.73 8.96 6.80
N ASP A 213 -3.59 9.90 7.08
CA ASP A 213 -4.97 9.67 7.52
C ASP A 213 -5.76 8.76 6.56
N GLN A 214 -5.48 8.83 5.26
CA GLN A 214 -6.10 8.00 4.22
C GLN A 214 -5.92 6.48 4.41
N TYR A 215 -4.92 6.04 5.18
CA TYR A 215 -4.65 4.61 5.41
C TYR A 215 -5.29 4.06 6.69
N GLY A 216 -6.00 4.92 7.43
CA GLY A 216 -6.63 4.57 8.69
C GLY A 216 -5.66 4.27 9.83
N ASP A 217 -6.21 4.03 10.99
CA ASP A 217 -5.44 3.69 12.21
C ASP A 217 -5.28 2.18 12.37
N ARG A 218 -4.10 1.77 12.85
CA ARG A 218 -3.80 0.38 13.21
C ARG A 218 -3.48 0.30 14.69
N PRO A 219 -4.15 -0.54 15.48
CA PRO A 219 -3.83 -0.69 16.88
C PRO A 219 -2.48 -1.39 17.05
N LEU A 220 -1.56 -0.80 17.85
CA LEU A 220 -0.22 -1.37 18.06
C LEU A 220 -0.08 -2.07 19.41
N PHE A 221 -0.50 -1.41 20.49
CA PHE A 221 -0.29 -1.90 21.86
C PHE A 221 -1.58 -2.26 22.57
N TYR A 222 -2.68 -1.60 22.25
CA TYR A 222 -4.00 -1.86 22.81
C TYR A 222 -5.07 -1.46 21.80
N GLY A 223 -6.08 -2.31 21.62
CA GLY A 223 -7.18 -2.04 20.69
C GLY A 223 -7.99 -3.28 20.34
N GLN A 224 -8.83 -3.15 19.33
CA GLN A 224 -9.76 -4.18 18.88
C GLN A 224 -9.07 -5.40 18.26
N ALA A 225 -9.73 -6.55 18.34
CA ALA A 225 -9.49 -7.71 17.49
C ALA A 225 -10.47 -7.73 16.30
N TYR A 226 -10.27 -8.64 15.35
CA TYR A 226 -11.11 -8.74 14.14
C TYR A 226 -12.57 -9.08 14.40
N THR A 227 -12.88 -9.68 15.55
CA THR A 227 -14.24 -10.02 15.99
C THR A 227 -14.86 -8.98 16.91
N SER A 228 -14.10 -7.99 17.36
CA SER A 228 -14.58 -6.96 18.30
C SER A 228 -15.76 -6.18 17.74
N GLN A 229 -16.75 -5.96 18.59
CA GLN A 229 -17.94 -5.18 18.26
C GLN A 229 -17.78 -3.74 18.73
N VAL A 230 -18.37 -2.79 18.00
CA VAL A 230 -18.42 -1.40 18.40
C VAL A 230 -19.32 -1.28 19.65
N ALA A 231 -18.88 -0.55 20.66
CA ALA A 231 -19.69 -0.26 21.83
C ALA A 231 -20.94 0.54 21.40
N LEU A 232 -22.10 0.14 21.93
CA LEU A 232 -23.38 0.76 21.62
C LEU A 232 -23.96 1.39 22.88
N GLU A 233 -24.71 2.47 22.69
CA GLU A 233 -25.51 3.10 23.76
C GLU A 233 -26.92 3.37 23.26
N VAL A 234 -27.88 3.36 24.19
CA VAL A 234 -29.29 3.64 23.91
C VAL A 234 -29.50 5.15 24.01
N ASP A 235 -29.85 5.78 22.91
CA ASP A 235 -30.27 7.19 22.85
C ASP A 235 -31.72 7.25 22.41
N GLY A 236 -32.63 7.48 23.39
CA GLY A 236 -34.08 7.37 23.17
C GLY A 236 -34.48 5.93 22.78
N ASN A 237 -35.07 5.78 21.58
CA ASN A 237 -35.48 4.48 21.02
C ASN A 237 -34.44 3.92 20.02
N MET A 238 -33.31 4.60 19.81
CA MET A 238 -32.28 4.17 18.84
C MET A 238 -31.02 3.67 19.54
N CYS A 239 -30.47 2.62 18.99
CA CYS A 239 -29.17 2.09 19.39
C CYS A 239 -28.09 2.75 18.53
N LYS A 240 -27.19 3.54 19.16
CA LYS A 240 -26.15 4.30 18.47
C LYS A 240 -24.76 3.82 18.82
N PRO A 241 -23.79 3.82 17.87
CA PRO A 241 -22.40 3.50 18.20
C PRO A 241 -21.77 4.61 19.05
N VAL A 242 -21.05 4.19 20.09
CA VAL A 242 -20.27 5.11 20.93
C VAL A 242 -19.03 5.55 20.16
N MET A 243 -18.90 6.86 19.99
CA MET A 243 -17.75 7.45 19.30
C MET A 243 -16.99 8.41 20.22
N LYS A 244 -15.67 8.38 20.13
CA LYS A 244 -14.81 9.38 20.76
C LYS A 244 -14.54 10.49 19.77
N GLU A 245 -14.90 11.71 20.14
CA GLU A 245 -14.61 12.91 19.34
C GLU A 245 -13.09 13.09 19.19
N GLY A 246 -12.64 13.29 17.95
CA GLY A 246 -11.26 13.48 17.57
C GLY A 246 -10.92 14.93 17.23
N ALA A 247 -9.78 15.12 16.54
CA ALA A 247 -9.34 16.44 16.09
C ALA A 247 -10.34 17.06 15.10
N PRO A 248 -10.59 18.38 15.14
CA PRO A 248 -11.43 19.05 14.17
C PRO A 248 -10.82 19.02 12.77
N VAL A 249 -11.64 18.83 11.77
CA VAL A 249 -11.30 18.93 10.36
C VAL A 249 -11.66 20.30 9.85
N TYR A 250 -10.66 21.11 9.55
CA TYR A 250 -10.84 22.47 9.03
C TYR A 250 -10.95 22.45 7.52
N GLN A 251 -11.87 23.24 7.00
CA GLN A 251 -12.04 23.47 5.56
C GLN A 251 -12.04 24.97 5.27
N ARG A 252 -11.51 25.35 4.11
CA ARG A 252 -11.58 26.72 3.59
C ARG A 252 -13.03 27.02 3.20
N LYS A 253 -13.54 28.15 3.63
CA LYS A 253 -14.86 28.61 3.21
C LYS A 253 -14.78 29.20 1.80
N GLU A 254 -15.63 28.72 0.91
CA GLU A 254 -15.79 29.34 -0.41
C GLU A 254 -16.40 30.74 -0.26
N LYS A 255 -15.82 31.72 -0.96
CA LYS A 255 -16.30 33.08 -0.92
C LYS A 255 -17.59 33.21 -1.74
N ALA A 256 -18.62 33.80 -1.15
CA ALA A 256 -19.84 34.14 -1.87
C ALA A 256 -19.63 35.41 -2.76
N SER A 257 -18.68 36.27 -2.39
CA SER A 257 -18.30 37.47 -3.16
C SER A 257 -16.79 37.74 -3.05
N ALA A 258 -16.23 38.50 -4.00
CA ALA A 258 -14.81 38.85 -4.00
C ALA A 258 -14.37 39.64 -2.75
N ASP A 259 -15.27 40.37 -2.12
CA ASP A 259 -15.02 41.22 -0.94
C ASP A 259 -15.09 40.42 0.39
N GLU A 260 -15.52 39.16 0.35
CA GLU A 260 -15.59 38.30 1.55
C GLU A 260 -14.18 37.91 2.00
N LYS A 261 -13.92 38.04 3.31
CA LYS A 261 -12.63 37.63 3.91
C LYS A 261 -12.46 36.11 3.90
N ASP A 262 -11.21 35.68 3.76
CA ASP A 262 -10.87 34.29 3.94
C ASP A 262 -11.20 33.82 5.35
N SER A 263 -11.69 32.60 5.48
CA SER A 263 -11.98 31.97 6.77
C SER A 263 -11.97 30.45 6.67
N TYR A 264 -11.61 29.81 7.78
CA TYR A 264 -11.76 28.36 7.98
C TYR A 264 -12.98 28.09 8.85
N PHE A 265 -13.66 26.98 8.59
CA PHE A 265 -14.71 26.46 9.47
C PHE A 265 -14.46 24.97 9.76
N VAL A 266 -15.03 24.46 10.85
CA VAL A 266 -14.97 23.03 11.18
C VAL A 266 -16.12 22.33 10.47
N VAL A 267 -15.80 21.38 9.59
CA VAL A 267 -16.79 20.60 8.86
C VAL A 267 -17.19 19.33 9.60
N SER A 268 -16.22 18.72 10.28
CA SER A 268 -16.41 17.47 11.00
C SER A 268 -15.28 17.28 12.04
N HIS A 269 -15.34 16.19 12.79
CA HIS A 269 -14.27 15.75 13.68
C HIS A 269 -13.80 14.36 13.28
N LYS A 270 -12.52 14.07 13.49
CA LYS A 270 -11.93 12.73 13.26
C LYS A 270 -12.40 11.75 14.34
N ASN A 271 -13.69 11.40 14.29
CA ASN A 271 -14.31 10.53 15.29
C ASN A 271 -13.78 9.10 15.19
N LYS A 272 -13.59 8.44 16.33
CA LYS A 272 -13.14 7.04 16.41
C LYS A 272 -14.19 6.22 17.15
N TYR A 273 -14.56 5.07 16.59
CA TYR A 273 -15.40 4.12 17.30
C TYR A 273 -14.71 3.60 18.55
N ILE A 274 -15.46 3.48 19.63
CA ILE A 274 -15.04 2.76 20.82
C ILE A 274 -15.50 1.32 20.67
N TYR A 275 -14.56 0.37 20.83
CA TYR A 275 -14.88 -1.05 20.77
C TYR A 275 -15.17 -1.59 22.16
N ALA A 276 -16.19 -2.44 22.27
CA ALA A 276 -16.59 -3.05 23.54
C ALA A 276 -15.53 -4.05 24.05
N GLN A 277 -14.88 -4.76 23.11
CA GLN A 277 -13.83 -5.69 23.44
C GLN A 277 -12.49 -5.19 22.88
N ASN A 278 -11.48 -5.15 23.74
CA ASN A 278 -10.12 -4.77 23.38
C ASN A 278 -9.11 -5.73 23.96
N MET A 279 -7.95 -5.86 23.33
CA MET A 279 -6.86 -6.71 23.78
C MET A 279 -5.52 -5.99 23.78
N LEU A 280 -4.56 -6.54 24.54
CA LEU A 280 -3.18 -6.07 24.51
C LEU A 280 -2.48 -6.60 23.27
N PHE A 281 -1.66 -5.75 22.64
CA PHE A 281 -0.83 -6.08 21.47
C PHE A 281 -1.62 -6.78 20.34
N PRO A 282 -2.72 -6.17 19.83
CA PRO A 282 -3.60 -6.81 18.85
C PRO A 282 -2.90 -6.96 17.51
N ARG A 283 -2.79 -8.20 17.03
CA ARG A 283 -2.17 -8.53 15.73
C ARG A 283 -3.22 -8.94 14.69
N MET A 284 -4.28 -9.62 15.15
CA MET A 284 -5.46 -9.94 14.32
C MET A 284 -6.55 -8.90 14.58
N TYR A 285 -6.43 -7.71 14.00
CA TYR A 285 -7.29 -6.55 14.34
C TYR A 285 -8.34 -6.20 13.27
N SER A 286 -8.16 -6.64 12.02
CA SER A 286 -8.97 -6.21 10.88
C SER A 286 -10.15 -7.15 10.62
N SER A 287 -11.36 -6.67 10.81
CA SER A 287 -12.59 -7.44 10.50
C SER A 287 -12.71 -7.80 9.01
N ALA A 288 -12.19 -6.96 8.12
CA ALA A 288 -12.17 -7.26 6.68
C ALA A 288 -11.29 -8.46 6.29
N HIS A 289 -10.38 -8.90 7.18
CA HIS A 289 -9.49 -10.04 6.96
C HIS A 289 -9.80 -11.22 7.88
N ALA A 290 -11.02 -11.28 8.45
CA ALA A 290 -11.41 -12.31 9.41
C ALA A 290 -11.15 -13.72 8.86
N GLN A 291 -11.66 -14.03 7.66
CA GLN A 291 -11.49 -15.33 7.02
C GLN A 291 -9.99 -15.66 6.79
N ALA A 292 -9.21 -14.70 6.35
CA ALA A 292 -7.78 -14.91 6.09
C ALA A 292 -6.97 -15.19 7.37
N TYR A 293 -7.38 -14.64 8.52
CA TYR A 293 -6.80 -15.02 9.81
C TYR A 293 -7.16 -16.46 10.19
N GLU A 294 -8.42 -16.85 10.02
CA GLU A 294 -8.91 -18.20 10.30
C GLU A 294 -8.20 -19.23 9.42
N ASP A 295 -8.09 -18.95 8.12
CA ASP A 295 -7.42 -19.84 7.16
C ASP A 295 -5.94 -20.02 7.51
N TRP A 296 -5.21 -18.90 7.82
CA TRP A 296 -3.81 -18.99 8.19
C TRP A 296 -3.56 -19.75 9.48
N MET A 297 -4.46 -19.59 10.45
CA MET A 297 -4.34 -20.24 11.77
C MET A 297 -4.83 -21.68 11.78
N GLY A 298 -5.54 -22.13 10.73
CA GLY A 298 -6.23 -23.42 10.71
C GLY A 298 -7.40 -23.48 11.70
N GLY A 299 -8.08 -22.35 11.85
CA GLY A 299 -9.10 -22.08 12.85
C GLY A 299 -8.57 -21.39 14.11
N VAL A 300 -9.39 -20.55 14.71
CA VAL A 300 -9.11 -19.84 15.96
C VAL A 300 -10.09 -20.34 17.03
N GLU A 301 -9.59 -20.95 18.11
CA GLU A 301 -10.45 -21.46 19.20
C GLU A 301 -11.13 -20.31 19.94
N GLY A 302 -10.36 -19.27 20.30
CA GLY A 302 -10.85 -18.05 20.93
C GLY A 302 -11.51 -18.26 22.29
N THR A 303 -12.07 -17.17 22.83
CA THR A 303 -12.85 -17.15 24.08
C THR A 303 -14.15 -16.40 23.85
N GLU A 304 -15.27 -16.97 24.27
CA GLU A 304 -16.57 -16.31 24.19
C GLU A 304 -16.70 -15.24 25.27
N ILE A 305 -16.99 -14.00 24.86
CA ILE A 305 -17.18 -12.86 25.74
C ILE A 305 -18.58 -12.28 25.51
N PRO A 306 -19.37 -12.01 26.60
CA PRO A 306 -20.69 -11.41 26.45
C PRO A 306 -20.59 -9.99 25.89
N TYR A 307 -21.49 -9.64 25.00
CA TYR A 307 -21.67 -8.33 24.41
C TYR A 307 -23.14 -7.92 24.47
N ASP A 308 -23.41 -6.77 25.05
CA ASP A 308 -24.76 -6.18 25.09
C ASP A 308 -24.99 -5.32 23.83
N ARG A 309 -25.90 -5.78 22.98
CA ARG A 309 -26.39 -5.03 21.83
C ARG A 309 -27.69 -4.32 22.18
N CYS A 310 -27.57 -3.24 22.97
CA CYS A 310 -28.74 -2.45 23.43
C CYS A 310 -29.86 -3.28 24.06
N GLY A 311 -29.51 -4.18 25.01
CA GLY A 311 -30.46 -5.05 25.72
C GLY A 311 -30.58 -6.46 25.13
N GLU A 312 -29.95 -6.75 24.02
CA GLU A 312 -29.81 -8.10 23.46
C GLU A 312 -28.42 -8.64 23.77
N ASN A 313 -28.33 -9.63 24.65
CA ASN A 313 -27.04 -10.25 24.98
C ASN A 313 -26.60 -11.23 23.90
N MET A 314 -25.45 -10.96 23.29
CA MET A 314 -24.81 -11.82 22.30
C MET A 314 -23.48 -12.33 22.86
N MET A 315 -23.01 -13.48 22.38
CA MET A 315 -21.66 -13.98 22.66
C MET A 315 -20.75 -13.66 21.46
N VAL A 316 -19.63 -13.01 21.72
CA VAL A 316 -18.62 -12.67 20.71
C VAL A 316 -17.39 -13.54 20.96
N LYS A 317 -16.98 -14.29 19.95
CA LYS A 317 -15.80 -15.14 20.00
C LYS A 317 -14.53 -14.31 19.76
N MET A 318 -13.84 -13.96 20.84
CA MET A 318 -12.57 -13.19 20.76
C MET A 318 -11.38 -14.12 20.64
N PRO A 319 -10.39 -13.84 19.77
CA PRO A 319 -9.15 -14.58 19.75
C PRO A 319 -8.45 -14.48 21.12
N SER A 320 -7.87 -15.58 21.57
CA SER A 320 -7.08 -15.58 22.80
C SER A 320 -5.76 -14.80 22.60
N GLN A 321 -5.15 -14.39 23.73
CA GLN A 321 -3.82 -13.78 23.64
C GLN A 321 -2.77 -14.73 23.08
N PHE A 322 -2.94 -16.03 23.25
CA PHE A 322 -2.08 -17.06 22.68
C PHE A 322 -2.23 -17.13 21.17
N ASP A 323 -3.46 -17.14 20.63
CA ASP A 323 -3.73 -17.11 19.19
C ASP A 323 -3.10 -15.87 18.54
N ASN A 324 -3.27 -14.74 19.20
CA ASN A 324 -2.72 -13.46 18.75
C ASN A 324 -1.17 -13.47 18.66
N ILE A 325 -0.49 -14.03 19.68
CA ILE A 325 0.97 -14.21 19.67
C ILE A 325 1.40 -15.28 18.65
N ARG A 326 0.65 -16.36 18.51
CA ARG A 326 0.91 -17.40 17.51
C ARG A 326 0.84 -16.82 16.09
N PHE A 327 -0.16 -15.99 15.80
CA PHE A 327 -0.25 -15.26 14.53
C PHE A 327 0.94 -14.31 14.33
N PHE A 328 1.31 -13.54 15.35
CA PHE A 328 2.49 -12.67 15.29
C PHE A 328 3.76 -13.43 14.92
N LEU A 329 4.00 -14.55 15.55
CA LEU A 329 5.21 -15.35 15.30
C LEU A 329 5.16 -16.09 13.96
N SER A 330 4.02 -16.74 13.63
CA SER A 330 3.91 -17.57 12.42
C SER A 330 3.76 -16.73 11.15
N TYR A 331 2.92 -15.69 11.17
CA TYR A 331 2.68 -14.85 10.01
C TYR A 331 3.63 -13.65 9.95
N GLN A 332 3.58 -12.78 10.97
CA GLN A 332 4.29 -11.50 10.88
C GLN A 332 5.82 -11.63 11.01
N CYS A 333 6.31 -12.47 11.94
CA CYS A 333 7.75 -12.68 12.10
C CYS A 333 8.32 -13.70 11.10
N ASN A 334 7.65 -14.86 10.93
CA ASN A 334 8.18 -15.92 10.09
C ASN A 334 7.89 -15.65 8.60
N PHE A 335 6.62 -15.54 8.20
CA PHE A 335 6.25 -15.40 6.79
C PHE A 335 6.61 -14.01 6.23
N MET A 336 6.26 -12.91 6.94
CA MET A 336 6.43 -11.53 6.46
C MET A 336 7.81 -10.92 6.74
N TYR A 337 8.67 -11.58 7.52
CA TYR A 337 10.02 -11.06 7.77
C TYR A 337 11.10 -12.12 7.54
N TRP A 338 11.03 -13.28 8.22
CA TRP A 338 12.09 -14.29 8.14
C TRP A 338 12.21 -14.88 6.72
N ARG A 339 11.09 -15.13 6.04
CA ARG A 339 11.08 -15.56 4.63
C ARG A 339 11.83 -14.57 3.74
N TYR A 340 11.56 -13.28 3.87
CA TYR A 340 12.25 -12.23 3.11
C TYR A 340 13.73 -12.11 3.46
N PHE A 341 14.06 -12.27 4.74
CA PHE A 341 15.46 -12.31 5.17
C PHE A 341 16.19 -13.48 4.50
N MET A 342 15.59 -14.66 4.49
CA MET A 342 16.18 -15.84 3.88
C MET A 342 16.31 -15.74 2.35
N TRP A 343 15.42 -15.02 1.67
CA TRP A 343 15.58 -14.73 0.23
C TRP A 343 16.91 -14.06 -0.10
N ASN A 344 17.38 -13.19 0.78
CA ASN A 344 18.62 -12.43 0.58
C ASN A 344 19.87 -13.20 0.99
N PHE A 345 19.76 -14.22 1.87
CA PHE A 345 20.93 -14.84 2.47
C PHE A 345 21.00 -16.37 2.31
N ALA A 346 19.91 -17.02 1.90
CA ALA A 346 19.88 -18.46 1.61
C ALA A 346 19.54 -18.74 0.15
N GLY A 347 18.43 -18.20 -0.34
CA GLY A 347 17.93 -18.32 -1.70
C GLY A 347 16.43 -18.13 -1.78
N ARG A 348 15.91 -17.91 -2.98
CA ARG A 348 14.51 -17.65 -3.29
C ARG A 348 13.98 -18.69 -4.28
N GLN A 349 12.81 -19.26 -4.00
CA GLN A 349 12.21 -20.29 -4.86
C GLN A 349 11.76 -19.73 -6.22
N ASN A 350 11.06 -18.62 -6.21
CA ASN A 350 10.64 -17.85 -7.39
C ASN A 350 10.14 -16.47 -6.96
N ASP A 351 9.81 -15.58 -7.90
CA ASP A 351 9.31 -14.24 -7.62
C ASP A 351 7.77 -14.13 -7.63
N ILE A 352 7.07 -15.26 -7.70
CA ILE A 352 5.60 -15.29 -7.58
C ILE A 352 5.21 -15.01 -6.13
N GLN A 353 4.22 -14.13 -5.95
CA GLN A 353 3.72 -13.80 -4.61
C GLN A 353 3.12 -15.03 -3.92
N GLY A 354 3.64 -15.34 -2.73
CA GLY A 354 3.14 -16.43 -1.91
C GLY A 354 2.17 -15.96 -0.83
N ASN A 355 1.20 -16.81 -0.49
CA ASN A 355 0.32 -16.69 0.68
C ASN A 355 0.45 -17.89 1.62
N GLY A 356 1.56 -18.64 1.50
CA GLY A 356 1.84 -19.84 2.28
C GLY A 356 1.83 -21.13 1.49
N GLU A 357 1.55 -21.07 0.18
CA GLU A 357 1.57 -22.21 -0.73
C GLU A 357 3.00 -22.80 -0.88
N PRO A 358 3.14 -24.10 -1.12
CA PRO A 358 4.46 -24.74 -1.21
C PRO A 358 5.26 -24.40 -2.48
N GLU A 359 4.59 -23.89 -3.53
CA GLU A 359 5.21 -23.59 -4.83
C GLU A 359 5.51 -22.11 -5.06
N HIS A 360 5.02 -21.18 -4.25
CA HIS A 360 5.13 -19.75 -4.51
C HIS A 360 5.95 -19.00 -3.47
N GLY A 361 6.98 -18.28 -3.93
CA GLY A 361 7.70 -17.26 -3.17
C GLY A 361 8.33 -17.72 -1.86
N ASN A 362 8.64 -19.00 -1.71
CA ASN A 362 9.30 -19.52 -0.52
C ASN A 362 10.80 -19.20 -0.54
N TRP A 363 11.46 -19.37 0.60
CA TRP A 363 12.92 -19.36 0.66
C TRP A 363 13.44 -20.78 0.49
N ILE A 364 14.57 -20.94 -0.15
CA ILE A 364 15.23 -22.23 -0.38
C ILE A 364 16.71 -22.15 -0.02
N THR A 365 17.30 -23.32 0.19
CA THR A 365 18.73 -23.44 0.48
C THR A 365 19.55 -23.85 -0.73
N GLY A 366 18.92 -24.52 -1.70
CA GLY A 366 19.56 -25.22 -2.81
C GLY A 366 20.02 -26.64 -2.46
N PHE A 367 19.76 -27.08 -1.22
CA PHE A 367 20.01 -28.47 -0.80
C PHE A 367 18.68 -29.23 -0.82
N SER A 368 18.50 -30.16 -1.78
CA SER A 368 17.24 -30.88 -2.00
C SER A 368 16.71 -31.54 -0.73
N PHE A 369 17.61 -32.15 0.09
CA PHE A 369 17.16 -32.82 1.33
C PHE A 369 16.52 -31.85 2.36
N ILE A 370 16.82 -30.56 2.30
CA ILE A 370 16.18 -29.54 3.13
C ILE A 370 14.93 -29.02 2.43
N ASP A 371 15.08 -28.59 1.18
CA ASP A 371 14.04 -27.89 0.43
C ASP A 371 12.84 -28.82 0.14
N ASP A 372 13.11 -30.08 -0.22
CA ASP A 372 12.07 -31.09 -0.47
C ASP A 372 11.29 -31.44 0.81
N SER A 373 11.96 -31.41 1.97
CA SER A 373 11.27 -31.63 3.26
C SER A 373 10.36 -30.46 3.67
N LEU A 374 10.71 -29.23 3.24
CA LEU A 374 9.94 -28.03 3.57
C LEU A 374 8.77 -27.81 2.60
N TYR A 375 9.00 -28.01 1.30
CA TYR A 375 8.08 -27.57 0.25
C TYR A 375 7.68 -28.70 -0.73
N GLY A 376 8.08 -29.95 -0.49
CA GLY A 376 7.89 -31.05 -1.44
C GLY A 376 8.99 -31.09 -2.50
N ASP A 377 9.01 -32.17 -3.29
CA ASP A 377 10.02 -32.45 -4.30
C ASP A 377 10.14 -31.32 -5.34
N GLN A 378 11.14 -30.47 -5.19
CA GLN A 378 11.38 -29.32 -6.05
C GLN A 378 11.71 -29.72 -7.51
N SER A 379 12.12 -30.95 -7.74
CA SER A 379 12.35 -31.48 -9.09
C SER A 379 11.05 -31.69 -9.87
N LYS A 380 9.92 -31.75 -9.21
CA LYS A 380 8.59 -31.94 -9.79
C LYS A 380 7.81 -30.66 -10.00
N LEU A 381 8.37 -29.50 -9.61
CA LEU A 381 7.74 -28.21 -9.92
C LEU A 381 7.43 -28.11 -11.42
N PRO A 382 6.36 -27.38 -11.82
CA PRO A 382 6.11 -27.03 -13.21
C PRO A 382 7.27 -26.28 -13.85
N ASP A 383 7.43 -26.43 -15.16
CA ASP A 383 8.55 -25.83 -15.90
C ASP A 383 8.58 -24.29 -15.77
N ASP A 384 7.43 -23.64 -15.79
CA ASP A 384 7.30 -22.19 -15.64
C ASP A 384 7.81 -21.67 -14.29
N LEU A 385 7.70 -22.47 -13.23
CA LEU A 385 8.25 -22.14 -11.91
C LEU A 385 9.74 -22.49 -11.80
N LYS A 386 10.19 -23.59 -12.43
CA LYS A 386 11.62 -23.96 -12.47
C LYS A 386 12.46 -22.98 -13.27
N GLU A 387 11.92 -22.50 -14.38
CA GLU A 387 12.56 -21.56 -15.31
C GLU A 387 12.33 -20.09 -14.90
N ASN A 388 11.64 -19.86 -13.76
CA ASN A 388 11.42 -18.52 -13.25
C ASN A 388 12.75 -17.85 -12.89
N LYS A 389 12.99 -16.66 -13.42
CA LYS A 389 14.24 -15.91 -13.22
C LYS A 389 14.48 -15.47 -11.78
N GLY A 390 13.41 -15.36 -10.99
CA GLY A 390 13.49 -15.12 -9.55
C GLY A 390 13.90 -16.34 -8.72
N HIS A 391 14.21 -17.49 -9.38
CA HIS A 391 14.78 -18.65 -8.72
C HIS A 391 16.27 -18.45 -8.46
N ASN A 392 16.63 -18.13 -7.21
CA ASN A 392 17.98 -17.78 -6.82
C ASN A 392 18.48 -18.69 -5.70
N VAL A 393 19.64 -19.32 -5.88
CA VAL A 393 20.22 -20.26 -4.93
C VAL A 393 21.58 -19.77 -4.44
N PHE A 394 21.69 -19.52 -3.14
CA PHE A 394 22.96 -19.03 -2.54
C PHE A 394 23.62 -20.06 -1.61
N TYR A 395 23.05 -21.26 -1.47
CA TYR A 395 23.55 -22.34 -0.61
C TYR A 395 23.82 -21.90 0.84
N CYS A 396 23.04 -20.96 1.35
CA CYS A 396 23.22 -20.34 2.66
C CYS A 396 24.62 -19.72 2.89
N MET A 397 25.44 -19.52 1.85
CA MET A 397 26.80 -18.99 2.02
C MET A 397 26.83 -17.60 2.66
N PRO A 398 26.02 -16.61 2.20
CA PRO A 398 25.96 -15.30 2.87
C PRO A 398 25.44 -15.40 4.30
N LEU A 399 24.46 -16.30 4.54
CA LEU A 399 23.90 -16.53 5.87
C LEU A 399 24.96 -17.01 6.85
N ILE A 400 25.73 -18.04 6.46
CA ILE A 400 26.79 -18.63 7.30
C ILE A 400 27.89 -17.59 7.56
N LEU A 401 28.30 -16.87 6.51
CA LEU A 401 29.33 -15.82 6.63
C LEU A 401 28.88 -14.71 7.60
N GLY A 402 27.63 -14.29 7.52
CA GLY A 402 27.03 -13.31 8.44
C GLY A 402 26.98 -13.80 9.88
N LEU A 403 26.58 -15.06 10.11
CA LEU A 403 26.60 -15.67 11.45
C LEU A 403 28.02 -15.73 12.04
N ILE A 404 29.02 -16.12 11.24
CA ILE A 404 30.42 -16.11 11.68
C ILE A 404 30.83 -14.70 12.10
N GLY A 405 30.51 -13.69 11.33
CA GLY A 405 30.80 -12.30 11.62
C GLY A 405 30.08 -11.77 12.87
N LEU A 406 28.82 -12.11 13.05
CA LEU A 406 28.01 -11.76 14.19
C LEU A 406 28.63 -12.30 15.49
N PHE A 407 28.92 -13.60 15.53
CA PHE A 407 29.51 -14.21 16.70
C PHE A 407 30.92 -13.68 16.94
N TRP A 408 31.74 -13.55 15.89
CA TRP A 408 33.10 -13.01 16.05
C TRP A 408 33.07 -11.60 16.61
N GLN A 409 32.20 -10.72 16.12
CA GLN A 409 32.07 -9.35 16.63
C GLN A 409 31.65 -9.34 18.10
N ALA A 410 30.68 -10.18 18.49
CA ALA A 410 30.16 -10.23 19.85
C ALA A 410 31.26 -10.60 20.88
N TRP A 411 32.18 -11.51 20.51
CA TRP A 411 33.27 -11.96 21.41
C TRP A 411 34.62 -11.35 21.09
N TYR A 412 34.71 -10.40 20.15
CA TYR A 412 36.00 -9.80 19.80
C TYR A 412 36.57 -8.96 20.94
N THR A 413 37.81 -9.30 21.33
CA THR A 413 38.59 -8.59 22.37
C THR A 413 39.89 -8.05 21.79
N ARG A 414 40.32 -6.88 22.22
CA ARG A 414 41.58 -6.27 21.85
C ARG A 414 42.50 -6.22 23.04
N LYS A 415 43.75 -6.65 22.88
CA LYS A 415 44.79 -6.50 23.87
C LYS A 415 45.25 -5.04 23.94
N LYS A 416 45.23 -4.47 25.13
CA LYS A 416 45.75 -3.14 25.42
C LYS A 416 46.75 -3.24 26.55
N LYS A 417 47.93 -2.68 26.35
CA LYS A 417 48.91 -2.52 27.42
C LYS A 417 48.45 -1.36 28.34
N VAL A 418 48.28 -1.62 29.59
CA VAL A 418 47.89 -0.65 30.62
C VAL A 418 48.93 -0.69 31.72
N ILE A 419 49.43 0.46 32.11
CA ILE A 419 50.37 0.56 33.26
C ILE A 419 49.52 0.48 34.53
N LYS A 420 49.66 -0.59 35.30
CA LYS A 420 49.00 -0.79 36.57
C LYS A 420 50.08 -1.00 37.63
N ASN A 421 50.12 -0.16 38.65
CA ASN A 421 51.13 -0.21 39.70
C ASN A 421 52.58 -0.15 39.17
N GLY A 422 52.85 0.62 38.10
CA GLY A 422 54.22 0.76 37.55
C GLY A 422 54.67 -0.42 36.65
N LYS A 423 53.83 -1.44 36.43
CA LYS A 423 54.11 -2.57 35.51
C LYS A 423 53.18 -2.54 34.32
N GLU A 424 53.70 -2.81 33.13
CA GLU A 424 52.88 -3.05 31.93
C GLU A 424 52.11 -4.37 32.06
N GLU A 425 50.78 -4.30 32.16
CA GLU A 425 49.88 -5.47 32.08
C GLU A 425 49.12 -5.46 30.77
N GLU A 426 48.99 -6.58 30.07
CA GLU A 426 48.08 -6.73 28.92
C GLU A 426 46.64 -6.98 29.43
N VAL A 427 45.76 -6.05 29.18
CA VAL A 427 44.36 -6.19 29.51
C VAL A 427 43.58 -6.44 28.25
N LEU A 428 42.66 -7.44 28.26
CA LEU A 428 41.71 -7.72 27.18
C LEU A 428 40.51 -6.80 27.31
N LEU A 429 40.37 -5.89 26.35
CA LEU A 429 39.20 -4.99 26.29
C LEU A 429 38.13 -5.59 25.39
N PRO A 430 36.90 -5.80 25.88
CA PRO A 430 35.80 -6.35 25.08
C PRO A 430 35.16 -5.26 24.20
N ILE A 431 35.90 -4.81 23.19
CA ILE A 431 35.43 -3.72 22.32
C ILE A 431 34.41 -4.22 21.26
N GLY A 432 34.42 -5.51 20.92
CA GLY A 432 33.53 -6.09 19.95
C GLY A 432 32.07 -6.01 20.36
N ILE A 433 31.76 -6.34 21.62
CA ILE A 433 30.37 -6.32 22.13
C ILE A 433 29.72 -4.92 22.08
N GLN A 434 30.49 -3.87 22.22
CA GLN A 434 30.00 -2.50 22.17
C GLN A 434 29.56 -2.14 20.74
N GLN A 435 30.35 -2.54 19.75
CA GLN A 435 30.03 -2.33 18.33
C GLN A 435 28.93 -3.28 17.86
N PHE A 436 28.91 -4.51 18.40
CA PHE A 436 27.84 -5.47 18.13
C PHE A 436 26.45 -4.91 18.42
N TRP A 437 26.25 -4.28 19.56
CA TRP A 437 24.96 -3.69 19.91
C TRP A 437 24.52 -2.58 18.95
N ILE A 438 25.46 -1.84 18.36
CA ILE A 438 25.13 -0.82 17.36
C ILE A 438 24.52 -1.49 16.10
N VAL A 439 25.21 -2.53 15.58
CA VAL A 439 24.73 -3.24 14.39
C VAL A 439 23.44 -4.01 14.70
N PHE A 440 23.38 -4.63 15.90
CA PHE A 440 22.18 -5.36 16.33
C PHE A 440 20.95 -4.45 16.44
N PHE A 441 21.08 -3.26 17.04
CA PHE A 441 19.97 -2.33 17.09
C PHE A 441 19.62 -1.77 15.71
N LEU A 442 20.57 -1.56 14.83
CA LEU A 442 20.27 -1.23 13.44
C LEU A 442 19.45 -2.36 12.79
N PHE A 443 19.90 -3.60 12.92
CA PHE A 443 19.20 -4.78 12.41
C PHE A 443 17.78 -4.92 12.98
N PHE A 444 17.67 -4.83 14.31
CA PHE A 444 16.37 -4.99 14.99
C PHE A 444 15.39 -3.87 14.66
N MET A 445 15.84 -2.61 14.71
CA MET A 445 14.99 -1.44 14.51
C MET A 445 14.52 -1.26 13.07
N THR A 446 15.31 -1.72 12.11
CA THR A 446 14.94 -1.69 10.68
C THR A 446 14.33 -3.02 10.19
N GLY A 447 14.18 -4.00 11.07
CA GLY A 447 13.58 -5.31 10.82
C GLY A 447 12.36 -5.56 11.71
N LEU A 448 12.56 -6.28 12.81
CA LEU A 448 11.46 -6.71 13.70
C LEU A 448 10.65 -5.55 14.31
N ALA A 449 11.27 -4.42 14.59
CA ALA A 449 10.53 -3.25 15.05
C ALA A 449 9.58 -2.70 13.97
N ILE A 450 9.97 -2.77 12.70
CA ILE A 450 9.09 -2.42 11.57
C ILE A 450 7.97 -3.44 11.42
N VAL A 451 8.21 -4.75 11.63
CA VAL A 451 7.15 -5.77 11.65
C VAL A 451 6.07 -5.41 12.67
N ILE A 452 6.49 -5.04 13.89
CA ILE A 452 5.58 -4.62 14.97
C ILE A 452 4.80 -3.37 14.56
N TYR A 453 5.48 -2.38 14.01
CA TYR A 453 4.89 -1.09 13.60
C TYR A 453 3.89 -1.24 12.45
N LEU A 454 4.23 -2.00 11.43
CA LEU A 454 3.37 -2.18 10.25
C LEU A 454 2.10 -2.97 10.57
N ASN A 455 2.15 -3.90 11.53
CA ASN A 455 1.03 -4.75 11.93
C ASN A 455 0.25 -5.33 10.73
N GLN A 456 0.98 -5.99 9.81
CA GLN A 456 0.44 -6.41 8.53
C GLN A 456 -0.58 -7.53 8.68
N THR A 457 -1.66 -7.41 7.90
CA THR A 457 -2.72 -8.41 7.76
C THR A 457 -2.34 -9.47 6.72
N PRO A 458 -2.97 -10.65 6.71
CA PRO A 458 -2.84 -11.61 5.61
C PRO A 458 -3.36 -11.03 4.28
N MET A 459 -3.14 -11.76 3.18
CA MET A 459 -3.60 -11.39 1.84
C MET A 459 -3.13 -9.99 1.41
N GLN A 460 -1.83 -9.72 1.60
CA GLN A 460 -1.25 -8.46 1.11
C GLN A 460 -1.31 -8.40 -0.43
N PRO A 461 -1.56 -7.22 -1.02
CA PRO A 461 -1.66 -7.08 -2.48
C PRO A 461 -0.34 -7.31 -3.23
N ARG A 462 0.79 -7.30 -2.52
CA ARG A 462 2.15 -7.55 -3.04
C ARG A 462 3.11 -7.93 -1.92
N GLU A 463 4.26 -8.47 -2.29
CA GLU A 463 5.36 -8.71 -1.34
C GLU A 463 5.88 -7.39 -0.72
N ARG A 464 6.24 -7.43 0.54
CA ARG A 464 6.65 -6.24 1.34
C ARG A 464 8.10 -6.29 1.80
N ASP A 465 8.94 -7.08 1.16
CA ASP A 465 10.37 -7.28 1.48
C ASP A 465 11.16 -5.98 1.56
N TYR A 466 10.86 -5.00 0.70
CA TYR A 466 11.49 -3.69 0.69
C TYR A 466 11.33 -2.89 1.99
N ALA A 467 10.32 -3.19 2.79
CA ALA A 467 10.12 -2.55 4.09
C ALA A 467 11.24 -2.86 5.09
N TYR A 468 11.95 -3.98 4.88
CA TYR A 468 12.96 -4.51 5.78
C TYR A 468 14.39 -4.40 5.22
N ALA A 469 14.59 -3.71 4.11
CA ALA A 469 15.89 -3.57 3.43
C ALA A 469 17.00 -3.06 4.36
N GLY A 470 16.68 -2.19 5.31
CA GLY A 470 17.63 -1.71 6.32
C GLY A 470 18.19 -2.81 7.22
N SER A 471 17.39 -3.84 7.57
CA SER A 471 17.88 -4.97 8.36
C SER A 471 18.77 -5.89 7.52
N PHE A 472 18.47 -6.06 6.24
CA PHE A 472 19.32 -6.83 5.32
C PHE A 472 20.67 -6.13 5.12
N TYR A 473 20.66 -4.81 4.98
CA TYR A 473 21.90 -4.01 4.99
C TYR A 473 22.71 -4.21 6.28
N ALA A 474 22.04 -4.17 7.44
CA ALA A 474 22.73 -4.39 8.71
C ALA A 474 23.36 -5.80 8.80
N TYR A 475 22.65 -6.84 8.29
CA TYR A 475 23.19 -8.18 8.26
C TYR A 475 24.40 -8.32 7.31
N ALA A 476 24.38 -7.61 6.19
CA ALA A 476 25.51 -7.56 5.26
C ALA A 476 26.80 -7.02 5.91
N ILE A 477 26.69 -6.15 6.93
CA ILE A 477 27.84 -5.73 7.73
C ILE A 477 28.49 -6.95 8.42
N TRP A 478 27.67 -7.85 9.00
CA TRP A 478 28.18 -9.08 9.60
C TRP A 478 28.77 -10.04 8.58
N CYS A 479 28.22 -10.10 7.36
CA CYS A 479 28.86 -10.87 6.27
C CYS A 479 30.29 -10.35 6.00
N GLY A 480 30.49 -9.04 5.92
CA GLY A 480 31.82 -8.45 5.79
C GLY A 480 32.73 -8.73 6.99
N LEU A 481 32.20 -8.67 8.21
CA LEU A 481 32.94 -9.02 9.42
C LEU A 481 33.26 -10.53 9.50
N GLY A 482 32.47 -11.38 8.87
CA GLY A 482 32.73 -12.81 8.75
C GLY A 482 34.03 -13.11 7.99
N VAL A 483 34.31 -12.33 6.95
CA VAL A 483 35.62 -12.42 6.23
C VAL A 483 36.76 -12.13 7.17
N LEU A 484 36.66 -11.05 7.97
CA LEU A 484 37.70 -10.70 8.95
C LEU A 484 37.85 -11.76 10.05
N ALA A 485 36.73 -12.35 10.47
CA ALA A 485 36.70 -13.44 11.44
C ALA A 485 37.51 -14.65 10.94
N ILE A 486 37.25 -15.08 9.69
CA ILE A 486 37.95 -16.19 9.08
C ILE A 486 39.43 -15.90 8.96
N ILE A 487 39.83 -14.70 8.53
CA ILE A 487 41.24 -14.25 8.47
C ILE A 487 41.88 -14.32 9.85
N ASP A 488 41.24 -13.79 10.90
CA ASP A 488 41.78 -13.80 12.25
C ASP A 488 41.96 -15.19 12.81
N ILE A 489 40.99 -16.09 12.62
CA ILE A 489 41.05 -17.50 13.05
C ILE A 489 42.17 -18.24 12.34
N LEU A 490 42.28 -18.09 11.02
CA LEU A 490 43.28 -18.79 10.22
C LEU A 490 44.70 -18.27 10.46
N LYS A 491 44.89 -16.94 10.64
CA LYS A 491 46.18 -16.37 11.04
C LYS A 491 46.68 -16.94 12.37
N ARG A 492 45.79 -17.26 13.28
CA ARG A 492 46.18 -17.90 14.58
C ARG A 492 46.54 -19.38 14.44
N LYS A 493 45.95 -20.09 13.45
CA LYS A 493 46.13 -21.55 13.28
C LYS A 493 47.12 -21.94 12.22
N MET A 494 47.33 -21.13 11.19
CA MET A 494 48.18 -21.47 10.03
C MET A 494 49.59 -20.83 10.16
N LYS A 495 50.61 -21.58 9.71
CA LYS A 495 52.00 -21.11 9.66
C LYS A 495 52.32 -20.24 8.44
N LEU A 496 51.32 -19.79 7.70
CA LEU A 496 51.49 -18.93 6.52
C LEU A 496 51.63 -17.46 6.94
N SER A 497 52.20 -16.64 6.04
CA SER A 497 52.29 -15.20 6.29
C SER A 497 50.87 -14.59 6.40
N GLY A 498 50.70 -13.61 7.28
CA GLY A 498 49.43 -12.97 7.49
C GLY A 498 48.85 -12.34 6.21
N THR A 499 49.70 -11.89 5.29
CA THR A 499 49.33 -11.37 3.97
C THR A 499 48.80 -12.48 3.06
N ALA A 500 49.45 -13.64 3.01
CA ALA A 500 49.01 -14.77 2.21
C ALA A 500 47.65 -15.31 2.67
N VAL A 501 47.46 -15.46 4.00
CA VAL A 501 46.16 -15.86 4.56
C VAL A 501 45.06 -14.85 4.19
N THR A 502 45.35 -13.56 4.30
CA THR A 502 44.41 -12.51 3.94
C THR A 502 44.01 -12.57 2.47
N ALA A 503 44.98 -12.75 1.56
CA ALA A 503 44.73 -12.82 0.12
C ALA A 503 43.92 -14.08 -0.24
N ILE A 504 44.25 -15.25 0.31
CA ILE A 504 43.53 -16.50 0.06
C ILE A 504 42.07 -16.38 0.54
N VAL A 505 41.89 -15.92 1.77
CA VAL A 505 40.52 -15.76 2.32
C VAL A 505 39.70 -14.73 1.52
N ALA A 506 40.31 -13.59 1.17
CA ALA A 506 39.65 -12.57 0.37
C ALA A 506 39.16 -13.11 -1.00
N VAL A 507 40.04 -13.88 -1.70
CA VAL A 507 39.70 -14.51 -2.98
C VAL A 507 38.57 -15.54 -2.82
N LEU A 508 38.65 -16.41 -1.81
CA LEU A 508 37.61 -17.43 -1.58
C LEU A 508 36.26 -16.83 -1.17
N THR A 509 36.28 -15.84 -0.29
CA THR A 509 35.04 -15.22 0.15
C THR A 509 34.42 -14.27 -0.89
N LEU A 510 35.23 -13.80 -1.88
CA LEU A 510 34.75 -13.06 -3.03
C LEU A 510 33.81 -13.90 -3.94
N LEU A 511 33.97 -15.24 -3.88
CA LEU A 511 33.07 -16.15 -4.60
C LEU A 511 31.60 -16.03 -4.12
N VAL A 512 31.37 -15.63 -2.88
CA VAL A 512 29.99 -15.43 -2.34
C VAL A 512 29.25 -14.33 -3.09
N PRO A 513 29.72 -13.08 -3.15
CA PRO A 513 29.04 -12.04 -3.93
C PRO A 513 29.04 -12.33 -5.44
N ILE A 514 30.06 -13.03 -5.98
CA ILE A 514 30.07 -13.45 -7.39
C ILE A 514 28.96 -14.47 -7.65
N GLN A 515 28.78 -15.45 -6.77
CA GLN A 515 27.68 -16.43 -6.86
C GLN A 515 26.33 -15.73 -6.79
N MET A 516 26.16 -14.83 -5.83
CA MET A 516 24.91 -14.04 -5.72
C MET A 516 24.65 -13.24 -7.00
N ALA A 517 25.64 -12.52 -7.50
CA ALA A 517 25.49 -11.72 -8.72
C ALA A 517 25.17 -12.60 -9.95
N SER A 518 25.76 -13.81 -10.04
CA SER A 518 25.48 -14.73 -11.15
C SER A 518 24.06 -15.29 -11.14
N GLN A 519 23.44 -15.39 -9.96
CA GLN A 519 22.07 -15.88 -9.80
C GLN A 519 21.03 -14.77 -9.99
N THR A 520 21.35 -13.54 -9.56
CA THR A 520 20.39 -12.45 -9.51
C THR A 520 20.51 -11.44 -10.64
N TRP A 521 21.45 -11.63 -11.56
CA TRP A 521 21.70 -10.66 -12.63
C TRP A 521 20.50 -10.50 -13.57
N ASP A 522 19.92 -11.62 -13.98
CA ASP A 522 18.85 -11.65 -14.99
C ASP A 522 17.49 -11.22 -14.43
N ASP A 523 17.21 -11.42 -13.15
CA ASP A 523 15.99 -10.93 -12.50
C ASP A 523 16.09 -9.45 -12.04
N HIS A 524 17.30 -8.87 -12.09
CA HIS A 524 17.54 -7.45 -11.85
C HIS A 524 17.73 -6.65 -13.14
N ASP A 525 17.91 -7.29 -14.30
CA ASP A 525 17.98 -6.60 -15.58
C ASP A 525 16.61 -6.15 -16.05
N ARG A 526 16.35 -4.85 -15.92
CA ARG A 526 15.12 -4.19 -16.37
C ARG A 526 15.25 -3.55 -17.76
N SER A 527 16.39 -3.74 -18.43
CA SER A 527 16.64 -3.13 -19.74
C SER A 527 15.72 -3.69 -20.82
N ASN A 528 15.44 -2.87 -21.81
CA ASN A 528 14.61 -3.23 -22.98
C ASN A 528 13.18 -3.71 -22.70
N ARG A 529 12.69 -3.54 -21.49
CA ARG A 529 11.31 -3.88 -21.10
C ARG A 529 10.44 -2.62 -21.03
N TYR A 530 9.47 -2.52 -21.94
CA TYR A 530 8.55 -1.38 -22.03
C TYR A 530 7.09 -1.75 -21.81
N THR A 531 6.82 -2.94 -21.26
CA THR A 531 5.48 -3.50 -21.11
C THR A 531 4.54 -2.62 -20.29
N CYS A 532 4.97 -2.09 -19.15
CA CYS A 532 4.14 -1.25 -18.30
C CYS A 532 3.72 0.05 -19.00
N ARG A 533 4.67 0.72 -19.68
CA ARG A 533 4.40 1.89 -20.52
C ARG A 533 3.40 1.59 -21.63
N ASP A 534 3.70 0.58 -22.44
CA ASP A 534 2.93 0.26 -23.64
C ASP A 534 1.52 -0.25 -23.30
N PHE A 535 1.39 -1.04 -22.22
CA PHE A 535 0.09 -1.52 -21.76
C PHE A 535 -0.77 -0.40 -21.16
N GLY A 536 -0.18 0.53 -20.39
CA GLY A 536 -0.87 1.75 -19.98
C GLY A 536 -1.34 2.56 -21.18
N GLN A 537 -0.48 2.69 -22.22
CA GLN A 537 -0.83 3.36 -23.47
C GLN A 537 -2.00 2.65 -24.18
N ASN A 538 -2.05 1.31 -24.18
CA ASN A 538 -3.11 0.56 -24.86
C ASN A 538 -4.50 0.81 -24.26
N TYR A 539 -4.60 1.08 -22.95
CA TYR A 539 -5.86 1.52 -22.34
C TYR A 539 -6.32 2.85 -22.92
N LEU A 540 -5.42 3.85 -22.97
CA LEU A 540 -5.71 5.17 -23.55
C LEU A 540 -6.03 5.06 -25.05
N MET A 541 -5.36 4.17 -25.76
CA MET A 541 -5.62 3.90 -27.19
C MET A 541 -6.90 3.09 -27.44
N SER A 542 -7.49 2.49 -26.43
CA SER A 542 -8.82 1.84 -26.53
C SER A 542 -9.96 2.86 -26.45
N LEU A 543 -9.70 4.08 -25.98
CA LEU A 543 -10.70 5.12 -25.86
C LEU A 543 -11.03 5.74 -27.23
N GLN A 544 -12.20 6.32 -27.32
CA GLN A 544 -12.61 7.11 -28.50
C GLN A 544 -11.68 8.34 -28.64
N GLU A 545 -11.18 8.59 -29.86
CA GLU A 545 -10.19 9.65 -30.14
C GLU A 545 -10.70 11.07 -29.89
N LYS A 546 -12.01 11.26 -29.94
CA LYS A 546 -12.66 12.57 -29.76
C LYS A 546 -13.76 12.48 -28.73
N GLY A 547 -14.07 13.59 -28.07
CA GLY A 547 -15.14 13.67 -27.11
C GLY A 547 -14.66 13.73 -25.65
N ASN A 548 -13.35 13.91 -25.41
CA ASN A 548 -12.76 14.04 -24.07
C ASN A 548 -13.19 12.90 -23.12
N PRO A 549 -12.90 11.63 -23.45
CA PRO A 549 -13.39 10.49 -22.71
C PRO A 549 -12.93 10.49 -21.25
N ILE A 550 -13.75 9.88 -20.40
CA ILE A 550 -13.41 9.60 -19.01
C ILE A 550 -13.22 8.08 -18.86
N ILE A 551 -12.10 7.64 -18.29
CA ILE A 551 -11.86 6.24 -17.97
C ILE A 551 -11.79 6.06 -16.46
N PHE A 552 -12.67 5.22 -15.91
CA PHE A 552 -12.63 4.78 -14.54
C PHE A 552 -11.63 3.64 -14.39
N THR A 553 -10.70 3.81 -13.45
CA THR A 553 -9.70 2.82 -13.04
C THR A 553 -9.84 2.55 -11.55
N ASN A 554 -9.27 1.47 -11.03
CA ASN A 554 -9.30 1.18 -9.60
C ASN A 554 -7.93 0.78 -9.07
N GLY A 555 -7.45 1.52 -8.07
CA GLY A 555 -6.15 1.32 -7.46
C GLY A 555 -4.97 1.80 -8.29
N ASP A 556 -3.78 1.67 -7.70
CA ASP A 556 -2.53 2.25 -8.22
C ASP A 556 -2.08 1.57 -9.53
N ASN A 557 -2.17 0.24 -9.58
CA ASN A 557 -1.64 -0.55 -10.70
C ASN A 557 -2.36 -0.27 -12.03
N ASP A 558 -3.65 0.06 -11.98
CA ASP A 558 -4.43 0.42 -13.15
C ASP A 558 -4.24 1.88 -13.56
N THR A 559 -3.99 2.76 -12.59
CA THR A 559 -4.03 4.21 -12.77
C THR A 559 -2.67 4.79 -13.13
N PHE A 560 -1.60 4.45 -12.40
CA PHE A 560 -0.30 5.07 -12.59
C PHE A 560 0.34 4.85 -13.96
N PRO A 561 0.20 3.69 -14.63
CA PRO A 561 0.69 3.53 -16.00
C PRO A 561 0.01 4.47 -17.00
N LEU A 562 -1.28 4.80 -16.79
CA LEU A 562 -2.01 5.74 -17.64
C LEU A 562 -1.52 7.17 -17.39
N TRP A 563 -1.39 7.57 -16.13
CA TRP A 563 -0.84 8.89 -15.76
C TRP A 563 0.58 9.08 -16.27
N TYR A 564 1.45 8.04 -16.17
CA TYR A 564 2.79 8.09 -16.77
C TYR A 564 2.72 8.42 -18.28
N ASN A 565 1.83 7.76 -19.01
CA ASN A 565 1.68 8.00 -20.44
C ASN A 565 1.17 9.42 -20.74
N GLN A 566 0.29 9.97 -19.91
CA GLN A 566 -0.17 11.35 -20.06
C GLN A 566 0.92 12.37 -19.70
N GLU A 567 1.58 12.21 -18.55
CA GLU A 567 2.56 13.17 -18.03
C GLU A 567 3.90 13.14 -18.75
N VAL A 568 4.40 11.96 -19.11
CA VAL A 568 5.76 11.77 -19.63
C VAL A 568 5.75 11.57 -21.14
N GLU A 569 4.85 10.72 -21.66
CA GLU A 569 4.79 10.39 -23.09
C GLU A 569 3.86 11.33 -23.86
N GLY A 570 3.04 12.14 -23.20
CA GLY A 570 2.09 13.06 -23.83
C GLY A 570 0.97 12.36 -24.61
N VAL A 571 0.60 11.13 -24.22
CA VAL A 571 -0.38 10.29 -24.92
C VAL A 571 -1.72 10.32 -24.21
N GLY A 572 -2.82 10.48 -24.97
CA GLY A 572 -4.19 10.46 -24.45
C GLY A 572 -4.47 11.63 -23.49
N THR A 573 -3.89 12.80 -23.71
CA THR A 573 -4.03 13.98 -22.87
C THR A 573 -5.42 14.63 -22.93
N ASP A 574 -6.26 14.25 -23.87
CA ASP A 574 -7.68 14.62 -23.98
C ASP A 574 -8.59 13.73 -23.10
N ALA A 575 -8.09 12.59 -22.68
CA ALA A 575 -8.79 11.69 -21.78
C ALA A 575 -8.62 12.08 -20.30
N ARG A 576 -9.66 11.82 -19.48
CA ARG A 576 -9.57 11.97 -18.02
C ARG A 576 -9.47 10.60 -17.36
N VAL A 577 -8.34 10.31 -16.74
CA VAL A 577 -8.18 9.12 -15.92
C VAL A 577 -8.75 9.39 -14.53
N CYS A 578 -9.73 8.62 -14.12
CA CYS A 578 -10.48 8.79 -12.89
C CYS A 578 -10.36 7.53 -12.01
N ASN A 579 -9.62 7.61 -10.92
CA ASN A 579 -9.44 6.51 -9.99
C ASN A 579 -10.62 6.41 -9.02
N LEU A 580 -11.36 5.30 -9.05
CA LEU A 580 -12.53 5.07 -8.21
C LEU A 580 -12.22 5.08 -6.71
N SER A 581 -11.07 4.53 -6.31
CA SER A 581 -10.66 4.54 -4.90
C SER A 581 -10.42 5.95 -4.38
N TYR A 582 -9.90 6.87 -5.22
CA TYR A 582 -9.65 8.25 -4.83
C TYR A 582 -10.89 9.12 -4.91
N LEU A 583 -11.91 8.77 -5.70
CA LEU A 583 -13.21 9.46 -5.73
C LEU A 583 -13.92 9.45 -4.36
N GLN A 584 -13.47 8.64 -3.42
CA GLN A 584 -13.94 8.68 -2.03
C GLN A 584 -13.42 9.89 -1.26
N THR A 585 -12.44 10.65 -1.79
CA THR A 585 -11.78 11.77 -1.12
C THR A 585 -12.13 13.10 -1.78
N ASP A 586 -12.34 14.13 -0.96
CA ASP A 586 -12.71 15.48 -1.41
C ASP A 586 -11.63 16.15 -2.28
N TRP A 587 -10.36 16.02 -1.92
CA TRP A 587 -9.25 16.60 -2.68
C TRP A 587 -9.19 16.07 -4.13
N TYR A 588 -9.54 14.78 -4.33
CA TYR A 588 -9.52 14.19 -5.66
C TYR A 588 -10.73 14.61 -6.50
N ILE A 589 -11.90 14.75 -5.87
CA ILE A 589 -13.10 15.31 -6.53
C ILE A 589 -12.81 16.73 -6.99
N ASP A 590 -12.23 17.57 -6.13
CA ASP A 590 -11.79 18.94 -6.48
C ASP A 590 -10.80 18.92 -7.67
N GLN A 591 -9.85 17.99 -7.68
CA GLN A 591 -8.91 17.83 -8.78
C GLN A 591 -9.62 17.42 -10.09
N MET A 592 -10.61 16.54 -10.01
CA MET A 592 -11.40 16.13 -11.18
C MET A 592 -12.26 17.26 -11.73
N MET A 593 -12.74 18.15 -10.87
CA MET A 593 -13.53 19.33 -11.27
C MET A 593 -12.70 20.44 -11.91
N ARG A 594 -11.37 20.34 -11.94
CA ARG A 594 -10.47 21.24 -12.66
C ARG A 594 -10.09 20.65 -14.02
N PRO A 595 -9.89 21.47 -15.08
CA PRO A 595 -9.33 20.96 -16.33
C PRO A 595 -7.89 20.47 -16.11
N ALA A 596 -7.47 19.45 -16.86
CA ALA A 596 -6.11 18.94 -16.82
C ALA A 596 -5.67 18.52 -18.21
N TYR A 597 -4.46 18.92 -18.62
CA TYR A 597 -3.94 18.75 -19.97
C TYR A 597 -4.89 19.33 -21.03
N ASN A 598 -5.32 18.54 -22.01
CA ASN A 598 -6.29 18.91 -23.03
C ASN A 598 -7.73 18.47 -22.66
N SER A 599 -7.92 17.92 -21.46
CA SER A 599 -9.21 17.43 -21.00
C SER A 599 -9.92 18.48 -20.14
N PRO A 600 -11.20 18.79 -20.43
CA PRO A 600 -12.00 19.67 -19.58
C PRO A 600 -12.29 19.00 -18.23
N SER A 601 -12.80 19.80 -17.27
CA SER A 601 -13.30 19.28 -16.00
C SER A 601 -14.30 18.16 -16.20
N VAL A 602 -14.33 17.19 -15.27
CA VAL A 602 -15.37 16.15 -15.29
C VAL A 602 -16.73 16.77 -14.95
N PRO A 603 -17.85 16.18 -15.42
CA PRO A 603 -19.17 16.74 -15.24
C PRO A 603 -19.73 16.45 -13.83
N ILE A 604 -19.12 17.02 -12.80
CA ILE A 604 -19.62 17.04 -11.42
C ILE A 604 -20.13 18.42 -11.12
N THR A 605 -21.39 18.55 -10.67
CA THR A 605 -22.07 19.83 -10.43
C THR A 605 -22.24 20.15 -8.94
N TRP A 606 -21.75 19.28 -8.06
CA TRP A 606 -21.89 19.44 -6.62
C TRP A 606 -21.00 20.58 -6.10
N PRO A 607 -21.55 21.45 -5.23
CA PRO A 607 -20.73 22.41 -4.49
C PRO A 607 -19.85 21.64 -3.49
N ARG A 608 -18.69 22.20 -3.14
CA ARG A 608 -17.68 21.58 -2.28
C ARG A 608 -18.26 21.09 -0.94
N LEU A 609 -19.21 21.83 -0.35
CA LEU A 609 -19.84 21.47 0.92
C LEU A 609 -20.65 20.15 0.87
N ASP A 610 -21.04 19.71 -0.30
CA ASP A 610 -21.81 18.47 -0.46
C ASP A 610 -20.91 17.22 -0.57
N PHE A 611 -19.60 17.39 -0.83
CA PHE A 611 -18.64 16.28 -0.93
C PHE A 611 -17.38 16.42 -0.05
N CYS A 612 -17.20 17.51 0.68
CA CYS A 612 -16.05 17.64 1.58
C CYS A 612 -16.01 16.50 2.61
N SER A 613 -14.85 16.30 3.20
CA SER A 613 -14.63 15.23 4.18
C SER A 613 -15.66 15.31 5.32
N GLY A 614 -16.33 14.20 5.62
CA GLY A 614 -17.41 14.13 6.60
C GLY A 614 -18.82 14.40 6.05
N THR A 615 -18.96 14.74 4.77
CA THR A 615 -20.26 14.95 4.11
C THR A 615 -20.47 13.91 3.02
N ASN A 616 -21.65 13.28 3.00
CA ASN A 616 -22.02 12.26 2.01
C ASN A 616 -20.95 11.12 1.85
N GLU A 617 -20.32 10.73 2.95
CA GLU A 617 -19.36 9.62 2.92
C GLU A 617 -20.02 8.31 2.48
N TYR A 618 -21.27 8.13 2.89
CA TYR A 618 -22.18 7.11 2.40
C TYR A 618 -23.64 7.59 2.53
N VAL A 619 -24.51 7.07 1.69
CA VAL A 619 -25.96 7.34 1.74
C VAL A 619 -26.69 5.99 1.68
N SER A 620 -27.62 5.76 2.62
CA SER A 620 -28.39 4.51 2.71
C SER A 620 -29.33 4.34 1.52
N VAL A 621 -29.60 3.10 1.15
CA VAL A 621 -30.61 2.72 0.14
C VAL A 621 -31.79 2.11 0.87
N GLU A 622 -32.96 2.75 0.78
CA GLU A 622 -34.19 2.38 1.49
C GLU A 622 -35.32 2.12 0.50
N PRO A 623 -35.36 0.95 -0.14
CA PRO A 623 -36.28 0.65 -1.23
C PRO A 623 -37.77 0.71 -0.82
N GLU A 624 -38.08 0.48 0.45
CA GLU A 624 -39.43 0.48 0.98
C GLU A 624 -40.08 1.86 0.94
N ALA A 625 -39.29 2.93 0.97
CA ALA A 625 -39.77 4.30 0.85
C ALA A 625 -40.43 4.59 -0.53
N LYS A 626 -40.07 3.84 -1.56
CA LYS A 626 -40.61 3.98 -2.92
C LYS A 626 -42.13 3.92 -2.95
N LYS A 627 -42.74 3.01 -2.19
CA LYS A 627 -44.17 2.87 -2.12
C LYS A 627 -44.85 4.11 -1.51
N GLN A 628 -44.28 4.62 -0.42
CA GLN A 628 -44.81 5.81 0.28
C GLN A 628 -44.76 7.04 -0.64
N ILE A 629 -43.67 7.21 -1.38
CA ILE A 629 -43.50 8.31 -2.33
C ILE A 629 -44.53 8.20 -3.46
N LEU A 630 -44.71 7.03 -4.06
CA LEU A 630 -45.71 6.83 -5.11
C LEU A 630 -47.15 7.08 -4.62
N ASP A 631 -47.44 6.72 -3.37
CA ASP A 631 -48.74 7.00 -2.76
C ASP A 631 -48.92 8.51 -2.48
N PHE A 632 -47.84 9.23 -2.11
CA PHE A 632 -47.86 10.68 -1.97
C PHE A 632 -48.11 11.38 -3.31
N TYR A 633 -47.52 10.93 -4.41
CA TYR A 633 -47.82 11.44 -5.76
C TYR A 633 -49.26 11.19 -6.19
N LYS A 634 -49.95 10.15 -5.70
CA LYS A 634 -51.36 9.89 -5.96
C LYS A 634 -52.28 10.79 -5.13
N GLN A 635 -51.91 11.07 -3.86
CA GLN A 635 -52.71 11.83 -2.91
C GLN A 635 -52.62 13.35 -3.13
N ASP A 636 -51.39 13.87 -3.34
CA ASP A 636 -51.13 15.29 -3.54
C ASP A 636 -50.03 15.51 -4.59
N PRO A 637 -50.43 15.41 -5.90
CA PRO A 637 -49.45 15.48 -7.00
C PRO A 637 -48.67 16.80 -7.08
N GLU A 638 -49.32 17.94 -6.70
CA GLU A 638 -48.68 19.26 -6.80
C GLU A 638 -47.57 19.43 -5.76
N ASN A 639 -47.82 19.08 -4.51
CA ASN A 639 -46.82 19.17 -3.46
C ASN A 639 -45.73 18.10 -3.63
N ALA A 640 -46.10 16.88 -4.08
CA ALA A 640 -45.11 15.82 -4.39
C ALA A 640 -44.17 16.27 -5.51
N LYS A 641 -44.67 16.85 -6.59
CA LYS A 641 -43.83 17.40 -7.68
C LYS A 641 -42.97 18.57 -7.23
N LYS A 642 -43.52 19.44 -6.37
CA LYS A 642 -42.73 20.55 -5.81
C LYS A 642 -41.57 20.06 -4.93
N GLN A 643 -41.77 18.97 -4.20
CA GLN A 643 -40.77 18.43 -3.28
C GLN A 643 -39.75 17.53 -3.99
N PHE A 644 -40.19 16.68 -4.90
CA PHE A 644 -39.36 15.61 -5.49
C PHE A 644 -39.20 15.68 -7.01
N GLY A 645 -39.77 16.72 -7.68
CA GLY A 645 -39.76 16.90 -9.12
C GLY A 645 -40.81 16.06 -9.86
N ASP A 646 -40.85 16.13 -11.19
CA ASP A 646 -41.80 15.37 -12.02
C ASP A 646 -41.47 13.87 -12.11
N GLU A 647 -40.21 13.51 -12.03
CA GLU A 647 -39.64 12.17 -12.18
C GLU A 647 -38.85 11.81 -10.93
N PRO A 648 -39.51 11.37 -9.82
CA PRO A 648 -38.86 11.23 -8.51
C PRO A 648 -37.72 10.21 -8.45
N PHE A 649 -37.70 9.21 -9.32
CA PHE A 649 -36.68 8.17 -9.37
C PHE A 649 -35.69 8.34 -10.53
N GLU A 650 -35.76 9.46 -11.24
CA GLU A 650 -34.75 9.87 -12.19
C GLU A 650 -33.44 10.23 -11.45
N LEU A 651 -32.31 9.74 -11.96
CA LEU A 651 -31.02 9.83 -11.26
C LEU A 651 -30.65 11.28 -10.84
N LYS A 652 -30.85 12.27 -11.71
CA LYS A 652 -30.57 13.69 -11.37
C LYS A 652 -31.42 14.18 -10.21
N ASN A 653 -32.70 13.77 -10.15
CA ASN A 653 -33.61 14.14 -9.06
C ASN A 653 -33.20 13.47 -7.74
N ILE A 654 -32.80 12.19 -7.77
CA ILE A 654 -32.31 11.48 -6.59
C ILE A 654 -31.06 12.16 -6.05
N LEU A 655 -30.06 12.43 -6.90
CA LEU A 655 -28.82 13.07 -6.48
C LEU A 655 -29.07 14.49 -5.94
N LYS A 656 -29.99 15.26 -6.52
CA LYS A 656 -30.27 16.64 -6.12
C LYS A 656 -31.13 16.73 -4.86
N ASN A 657 -32.26 16.00 -4.81
CA ASN A 657 -33.30 16.22 -3.83
C ASN A 657 -33.21 15.29 -2.61
N TRP A 658 -32.55 14.16 -2.73
CA TRP A 658 -32.41 13.15 -1.69
C TRP A 658 -30.95 13.09 -1.16
N VAL A 659 -29.99 12.71 -2.01
CA VAL A 659 -28.60 12.53 -1.62
C VAL A 659 -27.98 13.83 -1.08
N ARG A 660 -28.30 14.98 -1.70
CA ARG A 660 -27.78 16.29 -1.28
C ARG A 660 -28.72 17.03 -0.34
N SER A 661 -29.76 16.36 0.17
CA SER A 661 -30.70 16.95 1.12
C SER A 661 -30.00 17.26 2.44
N LYS A 662 -30.26 18.46 2.98
CA LYS A 662 -29.81 18.85 4.33
C LYS A 662 -30.79 18.42 5.42
N ASN A 663 -31.98 17.93 5.02
CA ASN A 663 -32.95 17.37 5.94
C ASN A 663 -32.63 15.87 6.18
N PRO A 664 -32.28 15.45 7.41
CA PRO A 664 -31.97 14.07 7.72
C PRO A 664 -33.10 13.09 7.38
N ASP A 665 -34.38 13.54 7.45
CA ASP A 665 -35.54 12.69 7.21
C ASP A 665 -35.71 12.26 5.74
N VAL A 666 -34.99 12.92 4.81
CA VAL A 666 -35.00 12.62 3.37
C VAL A 666 -33.61 12.45 2.80
N HIS A 667 -32.60 12.21 3.66
CA HIS A 667 -31.21 12.00 3.27
C HIS A 667 -30.91 10.49 3.09
N PHE A 668 -31.54 9.89 2.11
CA PHE A 668 -31.36 8.48 1.71
C PHE A 668 -31.78 8.30 0.24
N ILE A 669 -31.50 7.15 -0.34
CA ILE A 669 -31.94 6.78 -1.70
C ILE A 669 -33.22 5.96 -1.57
N PRO A 670 -34.38 6.47 -2.02
CA PRO A 670 -35.67 5.88 -1.69
C PRO A 670 -36.09 4.72 -2.61
N THR A 671 -35.18 4.12 -3.34
CA THR A 671 -35.47 3.04 -4.30
C THR A 671 -34.21 2.22 -4.58
N ASP A 672 -34.41 0.94 -4.88
CA ASP A 672 -33.38 0.05 -5.43
C ASP A 672 -33.26 0.11 -6.96
N THR A 673 -34.07 0.93 -7.62
CA THR A 673 -34.15 1.01 -9.08
C THR A 673 -34.22 2.48 -9.50
N LEU A 674 -33.10 2.95 -10.05
CA LEU A 674 -32.94 4.30 -10.61
C LEU A 674 -33.06 4.24 -12.13
N TYR A 675 -33.24 5.37 -12.78
CA TYR A 675 -33.15 5.48 -14.21
C TYR A 675 -32.58 6.80 -14.68
N VAL A 676 -31.99 6.77 -15.87
CA VAL A 676 -31.47 7.94 -16.59
C VAL A 676 -32.31 8.12 -17.85
N THR A 677 -32.86 9.30 -18.04
CA THR A 677 -33.57 9.65 -19.28
C THR A 677 -32.57 9.84 -20.42
N ILE A 678 -32.84 9.25 -21.59
CA ILE A 678 -31.89 9.20 -22.69
C ILE A 678 -32.18 10.30 -23.71
N ASP A 679 -31.19 11.13 -23.99
CA ASP A 679 -31.15 11.99 -25.15
C ASP A 679 -30.75 11.18 -26.39
N LYS A 680 -31.76 10.75 -27.18
CA LYS A 680 -31.54 9.91 -28.35
C LYS A 680 -30.70 10.56 -29.43
N GLU A 681 -30.77 11.88 -29.58
CA GLU A 681 -29.95 12.59 -30.55
C GLU A 681 -28.48 12.69 -30.12
N ALA A 682 -28.23 12.88 -28.82
CA ALA A 682 -26.89 12.82 -28.28
C ALA A 682 -26.28 11.41 -28.43
N VAL A 683 -27.05 10.35 -28.16
CA VAL A 683 -26.60 8.97 -28.33
C VAL A 683 -26.25 8.67 -29.80
N LYS A 684 -27.08 9.08 -30.77
CA LYS A 684 -26.77 8.90 -32.20
C LYS A 684 -25.47 9.55 -32.64
N LYS A 685 -25.14 10.71 -32.06
CA LYS A 685 -23.91 11.46 -32.36
C LYS A 685 -22.67 11.00 -31.59
N SER A 686 -22.87 10.20 -30.56
CA SER A 686 -21.81 9.83 -29.60
C SER A 686 -20.78 8.82 -30.14
N GLY A 687 -21.06 8.17 -31.26
CA GLY A 687 -20.23 7.09 -31.80
C GLY A 687 -20.33 5.73 -31.05
N MET A 688 -21.34 5.57 -30.16
CA MET A 688 -21.54 4.30 -29.43
C MET A 688 -22.47 3.31 -30.15
N MET A 689 -23.18 3.74 -31.19
CA MET A 689 -24.14 2.91 -31.90
C MET A 689 -23.50 1.76 -32.65
N MET A 690 -24.06 0.58 -32.47
CA MET A 690 -23.83 -0.58 -33.33
C MET A 690 -25.03 -0.75 -34.27
N ALA A 691 -24.86 -1.48 -35.41
CA ALA A 691 -25.87 -1.57 -36.46
C ALA A 691 -27.22 -2.16 -35.99
N SER A 692 -27.25 -2.90 -34.90
CA SER A 692 -28.43 -3.59 -34.36
C SER A 692 -29.09 -2.81 -33.20
N ASP A 693 -28.59 -1.65 -32.80
CA ASP A 693 -29.04 -1.00 -31.59
C ASP A 693 -30.34 -0.23 -31.77
N SER A 694 -31.25 -0.42 -30.82
CA SER A 694 -32.45 0.40 -30.63
C SER A 694 -32.27 1.23 -29.40
N ILE A 695 -32.32 2.58 -29.53
CA ILE A 695 -32.10 3.50 -28.42
C ILE A 695 -33.31 3.48 -27.49
N PRO A 696 -33.13 3.07 -26.19
CA PRO A 696 -34.21 3.09 -25.21
C PRO A 696 -34.56 4.53 -24.82
N ASP A 697 -35.75 4.75 -24.22
CA ASP A 697 -36.13 6.03 -23.66
C ASP A 697 -35.49 6.30 -22.31
N LYS A 698 -35.21 5.24 -21.53
CA LYS A 698 -34.62 5.26 -20.20
C LYS A 698 -33.60 4.15 -20.05
N MET A 699 -32.51 4.45 -19.39
CA MET A 699 -31.52 3.46 -18.91
C MET A 699 -31.85 3.16 -17.44
N VAL A 700 -32.05 1.89 -17.13
CA VAL A 700 -32.36 1.44 -15.76
C VAL A 700 -31.09 1.04 -15.04
N ILE A 701 -30.93 1.49 -13.81
CA ILE A 701 -29.81 1.17 -12.91
C ILE A 701 -30.38 0.45 -11.69
N SER A 702 -29.99 -0.79 -11.49
CA SER A 702 -30.39 -1.59 -10.32
C SER A 702 -29.39 -1.39 -9.18
N LEU A 703 -29.89 -1.07 -7.99
CA LEU A 703 -29.13 -1.06 -6.75
C LEU A 703 -29.41 -2.28 -5.88
N ALA A 704 -30.02 -3.33 -6.46
CA ALA A 704 -30.35 -4.55 -5.72
C ALA A 704 -29.11 -5.12 -5.03
N GLY A 705 -29.25 -5.50 -3.76
CA GLY A 705 -28.16 -6.02 -2.94
C GLY A 705 -27.25 -4.96 -2.31
N LYS A 706 -27.43 -3.66 -2.60
CA LYS A 706 -26.68 -2.57 -1.98
C LYS A 706 -27.50 -1.92 -0.86
N SER A 707 -26.95 -1.91 0.37
CA SER A 707 -27.58 -1.23 1.52
C SER A 707 -27.23 0.26 1.59
N ALA A 708 -26.13 0.66 0.95
CA ALA A 708 -25.69 2.06 0.86
C ALA A 708 -24.82 2.27 -0.37
N LEU A 709 -24.72 3.51 -0.82
CA LEU A 709 -23.75 3.98 -1.79
C LEU A 709 -22.70 4.87 -1.10
N TYR A 710 -21.45 4.66 -1.45
CA TYR A 710 -20.35 5.47 -0.96
C TYR A 710 -20.12 6.69 -1.85
N LYS A 711 -19.38 7.68 -1.35
CA LYS A 711 -19.09 8.93 -2.08
C LYS A 711 -18.54 8.69 -3.49
N GLY A 712 -17.61 7.75 -3.65
CA GLY A 712 -17.08 7.39 -4.97
C GLY A 712 -18.17 6.89 -5.94
N ASP A 713 -19.11 6.06 -5.45
CA ASP A 713 -20.26 5.58 -6.22
C ASP A 713 -21.16 6.73 -6.65
N LEU A 714 -21.44 7.64 -5.70
CA LEU A 714 -22.26 8.82 -5.95
C LEU A 714 -21.66 9.75 -7.01
N MET A 715 -20.33 9.93 -6.98
CA MET A 715 -19.61 10.73 -7.99
C MET A 715 -19.63 10.06 -9.37
N MET A 716 -19.50 8.75 -9.44
CA MET A 716 -19.64 8.02 -10.70
C MET A 716 -21.04 8.16 -11.28
N LEU A 717 -22.08 8.06 -10.45
CA LEU A 717 -23.48 8.27 -10.85
C LEU A 717 -23.74 9.73 -11.25
N GLU A 718 -23.17 10.71 -10.57
CA GLU A 718 -23.25 12.12 -10.94
C GLU A 718 -22.65 12.34 -12.34
N MET A 719 -21.45 11.82 -12.59
CA MET A 719 -20.83 11.90 -13.93
C MET A 719 -21.70 11.24 -15.00
N LEU A 720 -22.32 10.10 -14.72
CA LEU A 720 -23.24 9.41 -15.63
C LEU A 720 -24.50 10.27 -15.88
N ALA A 721 -25.08 10.86 -14.84
CA ALA A 721 -26.25 11.73 -14.94
C ALA A 721 -25.99 12.99 -15.77
N GLN A 722 -24.80 13.57 -15.65
CA GLN A 722 -24.45 14.85 -16.27
C GLN A 722 -23.73 14.75 -17.62
N CYS A 723 -23.20 13.57 -18.00
CA CYS A 723 -22.44 13.38 -19.24
C CYS A 723 -23.28 13.61 -20.51
N ASN A 724 -24.57 13.51 -20.42
CA ASN A 724 -25.56 13.64 -21.52
C ASN A 724 -25.17 12.87 -22.78
N TRP A 725 -24.46 11.74 -22.61
CA TRP A 725 -23.97 10.85 -23.67
C TRP A 725 -23.03 11.51 -24.71
N THR A 726 -22.70 12.79 -24.51
CA THR A 726 -21.77 13.53 -25.39
C THR A 726 -20.32 13.30 -25.03
N ARG A 727 -20.04 13.01 -23.75
CA ARG A 727 -18.72 12.70 -23.22
C ARG A 727 -18.66 11.21 -22.89
N PRO A 728 -17.84 10.40 -23.59
CA PRO A 728 -17.80 8.95 -23.37
C PRO A 728 -17.29 8.58 -21.98
N LEU A 729 -17.97 7.66 -21.32
CA LEU A 729 -17.57 7.08 -20.04
C LEU A 729 -17.13 5.63 -20.25
N TYR A 730 -16.00 5.27 -19.73
CA TYR A 730 -15.39 3.95 -19.82
C TYR A 730 -14.98 3.41 -18.45
N VAL A 731 -15.01 2.08 -18.32
CA VAL A 731 -14.47 1.34 -17.17
C VAL A 731 -13.35 0.44 -17.69
N ALA A 732 -12.18 0.50 -17.06
CA ALA A 732 -11.06 -0.37 -17.44
C ALA A 732 -11.40 -1.85 -17.18
N LEU A 733 -10.92 -2.78 -18.02
CA LEU A 733 -11.19 -4.21 -17.88
C LEU A 733 -10.68 -4.82 -16.58
N THR A 734 -9.74 -4.18 -15.93
CA THR A 734 -9.13 -4.62 -14.66
C THR A 734 -9.92 -4.18 -13.43
N VAL A 735 -10.91 -3.31 -13.57
CA VAL A 735 -11.83 -2.94 -12.49
C VAL A 735 -12.71 -4.14 -12.15
N GLY A 736 -12.82 -4.50 -10.87
CA GLY A 736 -13.64 -5.61 -10.39
C GLY A 736 -15.14 -5.31 -10.50
N GLU A 737 -15.94 -6.36 -10.67
CA GLU A 737 -17.41 -6.27 -10.87
C GLU A 737 -18.12 -5.61 -9.68
N GLU A 738 -17.58 -5.72 -8.48
CA GLU A 738 -18.09 -5.05 -7.27
C GLU A 738 -18.15 -3.51 -7.41
N ASN A 739 -17.33 -2.95 -8.30
CA ASN A 739 -17.26 -1.50 -8.58
C ASN A 739 -18.08 -1.08 -9.80
N TYR A 740 -18.83 -1.99 -10.44
CA TYR A 740 -19.58 -1.69 -11.66
C TYR A 740 -20.93 -1.00 -11.41
N MET A 741 -21.34 -0.81 -10.17
CA MET A 741 -22.67 -0.29 -9.82
C MET A 741 -23.82 -1.04 -10.51
N ASN A 742 -23.66 -2.36 -10.71
CA ASN A 742 -24.55 -3.22 -11.46
C ASN A 742 -24.78 -2.78 -12.94
N LEU A 743 -23.87 -1.95 -13.50
CA LEU A 743 -23.95 -1.48 -14.88
C LEU A 743 -23.35 -2.47 -15.90
N GLY A 744 -22.89 -3.66 -15.48
CA GLY A 744 -22.22 -4.63 -16.33
C GLY A 744 -23.01 -4.98 -17.61
N ASP A 745 -24.34 -5.07 -17.51
CA ASP A 745 -25.22 -5.34 -18.66
C ASP A 745 -25.30 -4.18 -19.66
N ASN A 746 -24.88 -2.98 -19.27
CA ASN A 746 -24.82 -1.78 -20.09
C ASN A 746 -23.43 -1.53 -20.69
N PHE A 747 -22.50 -2.46 -20.53
CA PHE A 747 -21.15 -2.31 -21.04
C PHE A 747 -21.02 -2.81 -22.47
N VAL A 748 -20.29 -2.06 -23.28
CA VAL A 748 -19.81 -2.48 -24.61
C VAL A 748 -18.28 -2.47 -24.58
N GLN A 749 -17.68 -3.61 -24.79
CA GLN A 749 -16.22 -3.74 -24.78
C GLN A 749 -15.62 -3.23 -26.11
N GLU A 750 -14.70 -2.27 -26.04
CA GLU A 750 -14.03 -1.62 -27.19
C GLU A 750 -12.49 -1.83 -27.19
N GLY A 751 -11.99 -2.91 -26.62
CA GLY A 751 -10.58 -3.20 -26.41
C GLY A 751 -10.31 -3.49 -24.95
N LEU A 752 -9.36 -2.78 -24.30
CA LEU A 752 -9.07 -2.92 -22.86
C LEU A 752 -10.06 -2.16 -21.95
N VAL A 753 -11.14 -1.65 -22.49
CA VAL A 753 -12.13 -0.85 -21.78
C VAL A 753 -13.55 -1.26 -22.12
N ASN A 754 -14.45 -1.08 -21.16
CA ASN A 754 -15.89 -1.22 -21.32
C ASN A 754 -16.51 0.17 -21.39
N ARG A 755 -17.16 0.51 -22.50
CA ARG A 755 -17.92 1.75 -22.61
C ARG A 755 -19.25 1.61 -21.90
N ILE A 756 -19.64 2.58 -21.09
CA ILE A 756 -20.98 2.65 -20.51
C ILE A 756 -21.93 3.16 -21.57
N THR A 757 -22.99 2.40 -21.85
CA THR A 757 -24.00 2.71 -22.88
C THR A 757 -25.40 2.56 -22.33
N PRO A 758 -26.44 3.17 -22.95
CA PRO A 758 -27.82 2.96 -22.55
C PRO A 758 -28.40 1.59 -23.00
N PHE A 759 -27.62 0.83 -23.78
CA PHE A 759 -28.06 -0.46 -24.33
C PHE A 759 -27.83 -1.57 -23.31
N THR A 760 -28.75 -2.52 -23.24
CA THR A 760 -28.62 -3.71 -22.38
C THR A 760 -28.47 -4.96 -23.24
N THR A 761 -27.71 -5.94 -22.77
CA THR A 761 -27.65 -7.25 -23.41
C THR A 761 -28.96 -8.00 -23.18
N ASN A 762 -29.55 -8.50 -24.26
CA ASN A 762 -30.78 -9.30 -24.19
C ASN A 762 -30.57 -10.75 -23.69
N LYS A 763 -29.32 -11.15 -23.39
CA LYS A 763 -28.96 -12.48 -22.90
C LYS A 763 -28.15 -12.37 -21.61
N PRO A 764 -28.62 -12.96 -20.50
CA PRO A 764 -27.87 -12.99 -19.26
C PRO A 764 -26.45 -13.55 -19.47
N GLY A 765 -25.43 -12.86 -18.98
CA GLY A 765 -24.04 -13.25 -19.10
C GLY A 765 -23.40 -13.05 -20.50
N ALA A 766 -24.10 -12.54 -21.49
CA ALA A 766 -23.52 -12.15 -22.79
C ALA A 766 -22.98 -10.71 -22.67
N LYS A 767 -21.74 -10.50 -23.05
CA LYS A 767 -21.15 -9.17 -23.14
C LYS A 767 -21.34 -8.58 -24.52
N ASN A 768 -21.76 -7.32 -24.58
CA ASN A 768 -21.70 -6.57 -25.83
C ASN A 768 -20.24 -6.30 -26.20
N PHE A 769 -19.88 -6.55 -27.45
CA PHE A 769 -18.50 -6.40 -27.90
C PHE A 769 -18.47 -5.70 -29.26
N ASP A 770 -17.83 -4.54 -29.33
CA ASP A 770 -17.57 -3.86 -30.59
C ASP A 770 -16.30 -4.43 -31.25
N THR A 771 -16.46 -5.50 -32.00
CA THR A 771 -15.35 -6.21 -32.64
C THR A 771 -14.59 -5.37 -33.65
N GLU A 772 -15.24 -4.40 -34.31
CA GLU A 772 -14.61 -3.54 -35.31
C GLU A 772 -13.65 -2.55 -34.65
N LYS A 773 -14.11 -1.87 -33.58
CA LYS A 773 -13.23 -0.96 -32.81
C LYS A 773 -12.11 -1.73 -32.13
N ALA A 774 -12.42 -2.84 -31.48
CA ALA A 774 -11.39 -3.67 -30.84
C ALA A 774 -10.35 -4.15 -31.86
N TYR A 775 -10.79 -4.65 -33.02
CA TYR A 775 -9.89 -5.05 -34.10
C TYR A 775 -9.01 -3.90 -34.57
N HIS A 776 -9.60 -2.72 -34.83
CA HIS A 776 -8.87 -1.54 -35.26
C HIS A 776 -7.81 -1.16 -34.22
N ASN A 777 -8.18 -1.03 -32.95
CA ASN A 777 -7.29 -0.65 -31.85
C ASN A 777 -6.12 -1.64 -31.70
N ILE A 778 -6.43 -2.94 -31.68
CA ILE A 778 -5.41 -4.00 -31.54
C ILE A 778 -4.45 -3.99 -32.74
N MET A 779 -4.97 -3.91 -33.95
CA MET A 779 -4.14 -4.05 -35.15
C MET A 779 -3.29 -2.82 -35.45
N THR A 780 -3.78 -1.60 -35.15
CA THR A 780 -3.16 -0.34 -35.58
C THR A 780 -2.54 0.49 -34.45
N ARG A 781 -3.06 0.39 -33.22
CA ARG A 781 -2.73 1.32 -32.12
C ARG A 781 -1.97 0.68 -30.97
N PHE A 782 -2.18 -0.63 -30.71
CA PHE A 782 -1.59 -1.31 -29.57
C PHE A 782 -0.11 -1.59 -29.75
N LYS A 783 0.63 -1.44 -28.64
CA LYS A 783 2.05 -1.77 -28.48
C LYS A 783 2.22 -2.87 -27.45
N PHE A 784 3.30 -3.62 -27.51
CA PHE A 784 3.49 -4.84 -26.72
C PHE A 784 4.84 -4.90 -25.99
N GLY A 785 5.40 -3.76 -25.64
CA GLY A 785 6.50 -3.63 -24.69
C GLY A 785 7.79 -4.37 -25.02
N ASN A 786 8.04 -4.62 -26.31
CA ASN A 786 9.21 -5.36 -26.79
C ASN A 786 9.22 -6.87 -26.38
N LEU A 787 8.05 -7.45 -26.11
CA LEU A 787 7.94 -8.87 -25.69
C LEU A 787 8.50 -9.88 -26.72
N LYS A 788 8.78 -9.46 -27.95
CA LYS A 788 9.46 -10.28 -28.98
C LYS A 788 10.92 -10.58 -28.64
N GLN A 789 11.55 -9.77 -27.83
CA GLN A 789 12.94 -10.00 -27.42
C GLN A 789 13.00 -11.16 -26.44
N LYS A 790 13.75 -12.21 -26.78
CA LYS A 790 13.96 -13.36 -25.89
C LYS A 790 14.73 -12.95 -24.63
N GLY A 791 14.34 -13.53 -23.51
CA GLY A 791 15.06 -13.40 -22.26
C GLY A 791 14.79 -12.09 -21.51
N LEU A 792 13.73 -11.38 -21.80
CA LEU A 792 13.26 -10.30 -20.93
C LEU A 792 12.89 -10.83 -19.55
N TYR A 793 13.20 -10.06 -18.52
CA TYR A 793 12.64 -10.30 -17.21
C TYR A 793 11.24 -9.70 -17.12
N ILE A 794 10.26 -10.52 -16.81
CA ILE A 794 8.86 -10.12 -16.64
C ILE A 794 8.43 -10.56 -15.24
N ASP A 795 8.28 -9.59 -14.34
CA ASP A 795 7.78 -9.84 -13.00
C ASP A 795 6.31 -10.26 -13.01
N GLU A 796 5.82 -10.81 -11.90
CA GLU A 796 4.46 -11.33 -11.78
C GLU A 796 3.38 -10.31 -12.15
N THR A 797 3.49 -9.06 -11.68
CA THR A 797 2.50 -8.00 -11.98
C THR A 797 2.46 -7.70 -13.47
N THR A 798 3.62 -7.58 -14.10
CA THR A 798 3.73 -7.38 -15.55
C THR A 798 3.24 -8.61 -16.33
N MET A 799 3.49 -9.82 -15.82
CA MET A 799 3.00 -11.06 -16.42
C MET A 799 1.46 -11.10 -16.45
N ARG A 800 0.80 -10.69 -15.37
CA ARG A 800 -0.67 -10.56 -15.32
C ARG A 800 -1.20 -9.57 -16.37
N MET A 801 -0.48 -8.48 -16.64
CA MET A 801 -0.81 -7.56 -17.73
C MET A 801 -0.67 -8.24 -19.09
N CYS A 802 0.37 -9.04 -19.31
CA CYS A 802 0.55 -9.83 -20.53
C CYS A 802 -0.60 -10.82 -20.72
N TYR A 803 -1.05 -11.49 -19.66
CA TYR A 803 -2.21 -12.38 -19.66
C TYR A 803 -3.50 -11.66 -20.06
N THR A 804 -3.74 -10.49 -19.50
CA THR A 804 -4.91 -9.67 -19.83
C THR A 804 -4.93 -9.32 -21.32
N HIS A 805 -3.79 -8.94 -21.88
CA HIS A 805 -3.68 -8.63 -23.31
C HIS A 805 -3.90 -9.86 -24.18
N ARG A 806 -3.27 -11.01 -23.88
CA ARG A 806 -3.47 -12.24 -24.66
C ARG A 806 -4.93 -12.71 -24.61
N ARG A 807 -5.57 -12.66 -23.43
CA ARG A 807 -6.99 -12.98 -23.27
C ARG A 807 -7.88 -12.06 -24.11
N LEU A 808 -7.61 -10.76 -24.10
CA LEU A 808 -8.33 -9.81 -24.96
C LEU A 808 -8.23 -10.18 -26.43
N LEU A 809 -7.01 -10.48 -26.91
CA LEU A 809 -6.80 -10.87 -28.31
C LEU A 809 -7.55 -12.18 -28.64
N ALA A 810 -7.47 -13.18 -27.75
CA ALA A 810 -8.19 -14.44 -27.91
C ALA A 810 -9.73 -14.23 -27.97
N GLN A 811 -10.28 -13.47 -27.01
CA GLN A 811 -11.71 -13.16 -26.97
C GLN A 811 -12.15 -12.37 -28.21
N THR A 812 -11.37 -11.37 -28.63
CA THR A 812 -11.65 -10.62 -29.88
C THR A 812 -11.70 -11.56 -31.11
N ALA A 813 -10.75 -12.50 -31.17
CA ALA A 813 -10.73 -13.49 -32.25
C ALA A 813 -11.97 -14.41 -32.22
N LEU A 814 -12.36 -14.91 -31.04
CA LEU A 814 -13.55 -15.76 -30.89
C LEU A 814 -14.85 -15.02 -31.27
N GLN A 815 -14.99 -13.75 -30.88
CA GLN A 815 -16.14 -12.92 -31.27
C GLN A 815 -16.18 -12.67 -32.79
N LEU A 816 -15.03 -12.37 -33.40
CA LEU A 816 -14.91 -12.22 -34.85
C LEU A 816 -15.29 -13.53 -35.59
N ILE A 817 -14.96 -14.69 -35.02
CA ILE A 817 -15.38 -16.00 -35.60
C ILE A 817 -16.89 -16.16 -35.48
N ALA A 818 -17.49 -15.84 -34.35
CA ALA A 818 -18.93 -15.89 -34.13
C ALA A 818 -19.69 -14.98 -35.12
N GLU A 819 -19.11 -13.86 -35.50
CA GLU A 819 -19.63 -12.94 -36.53
C GLU A 819 -19.30 -13.37 -37.97
N GLY A 820 -18.63 -14.51 -38.18
CA GLY A 820 -18.24 -15.00 -39.52
C GLY A 820 -17.00 -14.32 -40.10
N LYS A 821 -16.32 -13.43 -39.37
CA LYS A 821 -15.16 -12.63 -39.83
C LYS A 821 -13.83 -13.40 -39.67
N LYS A 822 -13.76 -14.64 -40.16
CA LYS A 822 -12.63 -15.57 -39.95
C LYS A 822 -11.25 -14.99 -40.27
N GLN A 823 -11.14 -14.22 -41.36
CA GLN A 823 -9.82 -13.67 -41.74
C GLN A 823 -9.31 -12.63 -40.74
N LYS A 824 -10.19 -11.79 -40.19
CA LYS A 824 -9.83 -10.84 -39.14
C LYS A 824 -9.41 -11.58 -37.86
N ALA A 825 -10.11 -12.65 -37.51
CA ALA A 825 -9.76 -13.51 -36.38
C ALA A 825 -8.35 -14.11 -36.52
N ILE A 826 -8.02 -14.66 -37.69
CA ILE A 826 -6.67 -15.19 -38.00
C ILE A 826 -5.61 -14.10 -37.82
N ASN A 827 -5.86 -12.86 -38.26
CA ASN A 827 -4.92 -11.75 -38.13
C ASN A 827 -4.66 -11.42 -36.64
N ILE A 828 -5.69 -11.39 -35.79
CA ILE A 828 -5.57 -11.18 -34.35
C ILE A 828 -4.77 -12.32 -33.70
N LEU A 829 -5.10 -13.58 -34.00
CA LEU A 829 -4.39 -14.74 -33.46
C LEU A 829 -2.92 -14.74 -33.84
N LYS A 830 -2.57 -14.41 -35.10
CA LYS A 830 -1.20 -14.26 -35.55
C LYS A 830 -0.47 -13.12 -34.80
N LYS A 831 -1.17 -12.00 -34.60
CA LYS A 831 -0.60 -10.89 -33.87
C LYS A 831 -0.32 -11.28 -32.42
N ALA A 832 -1.24 -11.97 -31.73
CA ALA A 832 -1.04 -12.50 -30.39
C ALA A 832 0.18 -13.43 -30.28
N ASP A 833 0.29 -14.38 -31.22
CA ASP A 833 1.39 -15.33 -31.29
C ASP A 833 2.75 -14.64 -31.50
N THR A 834 2.76 -13.57 -32.32
CA THR A 834 3.99 -12.83 -32.65
C THR A 834 4.38 -11.84 -31.58
N GLU A 835 3.42 -11.09 -31.04
CA GLU A 835 3.69 -9.97 -30.11
C GLU A 835 3.81 -10.44 -28.65
N ILE A 836 3.12 -11.53 -28.27
CA ILE A 836 3.14 -12.11 -26.90
C ILE A 836 3.59 -13.57 -27.01
N PRO A 837 4.87 -13.82 -27.35
CA PRO A 837 5.36 -15.17 -27.62
C PRO A 837 5.43 -16.03 -26.36
N ALA A 838 5.24 -17.35 -26.55
CA ALA A 838 5.22 -18.33 -25.46
C ALA A 838 6.54 -18.42 -24.66
N TYR A 839 7.67 -18.08 -25.27
CA TYR A 839 8.98 -18.13 -24.61
C TYR A 839 9.21 -17.02 -23.57
N ASN A 840 8.39 -15.95 -23.56
CA ASN A 840 8.43 -14.92 -22.53
C ASN A 840 7.15 -14.93 -21.68
N VAL A 841 6.03 -15.38 -22.24
CA VAL A 841 4.74 -15.41 -21.55
C VAL A 841 4.15 -16.81 -21.70
N THR A 842 4.17 -17.59 -20.65
CA THR A 842 3.74 -19.00 -20.65
C THR A 842 2.34 -19.19 -21.23
N LEU A 843 2.15 -20.29 -21.96
CA LEU A 843 0.84 -20.73 -22.44
C LEU A 843 0.20 -21.63 -21.38
N ASP A 844 -0.55 -21.03 -20.50
CA ASP A 844 -1.38 -21.69 -19.51
C ASP A 844 -2.86 -21.33 -19.69
N TYR A 845 -3.71 -21.85 -18.83
CA TYR A 845 -5.14 -21.55 -18.85
C TYR A 845 -5.40 -20.05 -18.53
N MET A 846 -4.71 -19.51 -17.51
CA MET A 846 -4.90 -18.14 -17.04
C MET A 846 -4.44 -17.10 -18.05
N SER A 847 -3.46 -17.44 -18.88
CA SER A 847 -2.95 -16.57 -19.95
C SER A 847 -3.86 -16.52 -21.19
N GLY A 848 -4.97 -17.27 -21.21
CA GLY A 848 -5.85 -17.39 -22.37
C GLY A 848 -5.36 -18.38 -23.42
N GLY A 849 -4.44 -19.27 -23.07
CA GLY A 849 -3.88 -20.28 -23.98
C GLY A 849 -4.93 -21.21 -24.58
N LEU A 850 -5.95 -21.60 -23.79
CA LEU A 850 -7.04 -22.44 -24.25
C LEU A 850 -7.98 -21.72 -25.25
N ASP A 851 -8.29 -20.45 -25.00
CA ASP A 851 -9.11 -19.64 -25.92
C ASP A 851 -8.37 -19.35 -27.22
N MET A 852 -7.06 -19.14 -27.17
CA MET A 852 -6.21 -19.09 -28.38
C MET A 852 -6.27 -20.39 -29.15
N ALA A 853 -6.18 -21.54 -28.48
CA ALA A 853 -6.31 -22.86 -29.10
C ALA A 853 -7.65 -23.02 -29.82
N ARG A 854 -8.76 -22.71 -29.12
CA ARG A 854 -10.13 -22.74 -29.71
C ARG A 854 -10.22 -21.83 -30.93
N GLY A 855 -9.69 -20.61 -30.87
CA GLY A 855 -9.66 -19.67 -31.99
C GLY A 855 -8.92 -20.23 -33.21
N TRP A 856 -7.75 -20.84 -33.03
CA TRP A 856 -6.99 -21.50 -34.09
C TRP A 856 -7.74 -22.69 -34.71
N LEU A 857 -8.40 -23.53 -33.87
CA LEU A 857 -9.16 -24.68 -34.33
C LEU A 857 -10.40 -24.26 -35.13
N MET A 858 -11.16 -23.29 -34.63
CA MET A 858 -12.38 -22.79 -35.31
C MET A 858 -12.08 -22.07 -36.63
N THR A 859 -10.84 -21.54 -36.76
CA THR A 859 -10.38 -20.97 -38.03
C THR A 859 -9.81 -22.02 -39.00
N GLY A 860 -9.75 -23.31 -38.61
CA GLY A 860 -9.25 -24.40 -39.42
C GLY A 860 -7.73 -24.67 -39.32
N GLN A 861 -7.04 -23.95 -38.46
CA GLN A 861 -5.57 -24.08 -38.23
C GLN A 861 -5.28 -25.18 -37.20
N LYS A 862 -5.64 -26.42 -37.48
CA LYS A 862 -5.58 -27.57 -36.56
C LYS A 862 -4.20 -27.83 -35.97
N ALA A 863 -3.12 -27.67 -36.72
CA ALA A 863 -1.76 -27.88 -36.23
C ALA A 863 -1.40 -26.88 -35.15
N LYS A 864 -1.73 -25.58 -35.34
CA LYS A 864 -1.46 -24.54 -34.39
C LYS A 864 -2.35 -24.69 -33.14
N GLY A 865 -3.63 -24.96 -33.31
CA GLY A 865 -4.54 -25.24 -32.19
C GLY A 865 -4.06 -26.41 -31.31
N LYS A 866 -3.58 -27.51 -31.97
CA LYS A 866 -3.00 -28.64 -31.23
C LYS A 866 -1.76 -28.25 -30.42
N GLU A 867 -0.85 -27.44 -30.99
CA GLU A 867 0.36 -26.94 -30.29
C GLU A 867 -0.04 -26.22 -28.99
N TYR A 868 -1.04 -25.33 -29.03
CA TYR A 868 -1.53 -24.63 -27.87
C TYR A 868 -2.20 -25.55 -26.84
N ILE A 869 -3.02 -26.49 -27.28
CA ILE A 869 -3.64 -27.50 -26.42
C ILE A 869 -2.56 -28.33 -25.69
N GLU A 870 -1.53 -28.78 -26.42
CA GLU A 870 -0.46 -29.57 -25.84
C GLU A 870 0.35 -28.76 -24.78
N ALA A 871 0.56 -27.45 -25.03
CA ALA A 871 1.24 -26.57 -24.07
C ALA A 871 0.41 -26.36 -22.78
N VAL A 872 -0.88 -26.03 -22.91
CA VAL A 872 -1.77 -25.82 -21.76
C VAL A 872 -1.98 -27.11 -20.97
N TRP A 873 -2.11 -28.27 -21.68
CA TRP A 873 -2.20 -29.57 -21.04
C TRP A 873 -0.94 -29.91 -20.24
N LYS A 874 0.24 -29.66 -20.83
CA LYS A 874 1.51 -29.90 -20.17
C LYS A 874 1.60 -29.11 -18.87
N ASN A 875 1.30 -27.84 -18.91
CA ASN A 875 1.34 -26.96 -17.73
C ASN A 875 0.37 -27.44 -16.63
N ALA A 876 -0.91 -27.62 -16.94
CA ALA A 876 -1.92 -28.07 -15.97
C ALA A 876 -1.59 -29.45 -15.37
N SER A 877 -1.10 -30.39 -16.20
CA SER A 877 -0.72 -31.73 -15.74
C SER A 877 0.53 -31.70 -14.85
N GLN A 878 1.49 -30.82 -15.10
CA GLN A 878 2.67 -30.63 -14.25
C GLN A 878 2.26 -30.10 -12.87
N TYR A 879 1.39 -29.09 -12.79
CA TYR A 879 0.86 -28.59 -11.52
C TYR A 879 0.12 -29.67 -10.73
N LEU A 880 -0.78 -30.41 -11.38
CA LEU A 880 -1.53 -31.47 -10.69
C LEU A 880 -0.60 -32.60 -10.20
N ASN A 881 0.38 -33.01 -11.01
CA ASN A 881 1.37 -34.00 -10.57
C ASN A 881 2.24 -33.51 -9.41
N TYR A 882 2.61 -32.25 -9.39
CA TYR A 882 3.35 -31.66 -8.27
C TYR A 882 2.50 -31.72 -6.99
N TYR A 883 1.26 -31.21 -7.01
CA TYR A 883 0.38 -31.25 -5.84
C TYR A 883 0.11 -32.67 -5.35
N LEU A 884 -0.10 -33.64 -6.26
CA LEU A 884 -0.25 -35.05 -5.92
C LEU A 884 1.04 -35.69 -5.35
N SER A 885 2.20 -35.07 -5.50
CA SER A 885 3.45 -35.55 -4.92
C SER A 885 3.77 -34.99 -3.53
N LEU A 886 3.02 -33.99 -3.05
CA LEU A 886 3.25 -33.32 -1.77
C LEU A 886 3.04 -34.30 -0.58
N PRO A 887 3.69 -34.10 0.58
CA PRO A 887 3.33 -34.75 1.84
C PRO A 887 1.86 -34.49 2.21
N ASN A 888 1.25 -35.36 3.05
CA ASN A 888 -0.19 -35.33 3.31
C ASN A 888 -0.69 -33.98 3.89
N ASP A 889 0.04 -33.39 4.80
CA ASP A 889 -0.27 -32.09 5.41
C ASP A 889 -0.28 -30.96 4.38
N ARG A 890 0.66 -30.96 3.45
CA ARG A 890 0.74 -30.01 2.34
C ARG A 890 -0.28 -30.27 1.24
N PHE A 891 -0.54 -31.55 0.95
CA PHE A 891 -1.58 -31.95 0.00
C PHE A 891 -2.96 -31.45 0.40
N LEU A 892 -3.31 -31.54 1.68
CA LEU A 892 -4.58 -31.01 2.19
C LEU A 892 -4.71 -29.49 1.98
N GLN A 893 -3.60 -28.76 2.11
CA GLN A 893 -3.58 -27.32 1.82
C GLN A 893 -3.78 -27.02 0.33
N ALA A 894 -3.29 -27.87 -0.56
CA ALA A 894 -3.38 -27.74 -2.01
C ALA A 894 -4.62 -28.40 -2.63
N GLU A 895 -5.60 -28.86 -1.84
CA GLU A 895 -6.78 -29.57 -2.34
C GLU A 895 -7.58 -28.75 -3.35
N ASN A 896 -7.83 -27.46 -3.06
CA ASN A 896 -8.53 -26.56 -3.97
C ASN A 896 -7.77 -26.33 -5.27
N ASP A 897 -6.44 -26.33 -5.20
CA ASP A 897 -5.58 -26.19 -6.39
C ASP A 897 -5.63 -27.45 -7.27
N CYS A 898 -5.67 -28.64 -6.62
CA CYS A 898 -5.91 -29.89 -7.35
C CYS A 898 -7.25 -29.88 -8.08
N ILE A 899 -8.33 -29.47 -7.40
CA ILE A 899 -9.67 -29.37 -7.98
C ILE A 899 -9.64 -28.42 -9.18
N ARG A 900 -9.05 -27.26 -9.04
CA ARG A 900 -8.91 -26.26 -10.11
C ARG A 900 -8.16 -26.84 -11.31
N GLN A 901 -7.04 -27.54 -11.11
CA GLN A 901 -6.31 -28.16 -12.21
C GLN A 901 -7.10 -29.28 -12.89
N ILE A 902 -7.85 -30.08 -12.15
CA ILE A 902 -8.73 -31.13 -12.72
C ILE A 902 -9.80 -30.48 -13.62
N MET A 903 -10.46 -29.41 -13.18
CA MET A 903 -11.46 -28.69 -13.96
C MET A 903 -10.86 -28.07 -15.24
N ILE A 904 -9.68 -27.49 -15.14
CA ILE A 904 -8.92 -26.98 -16.31
C ILE A 904 -8.65 -28.11 -17.30
N MET A 905 -8.14 -29.25 -16.81
CA MET A 905 -7.83 -30.41 -17.68
C MET A 905 -9.10 -30.99 -18.34
N GLN A 906 -10.24 -30.97 -17.65
CA GLN A 906 -11.53 -31.35 -18.28
C GLN A 906 -11.88 -30.45 -19.48
N SER A 907 -11.76 -29.10 -19.29
CA SER A 907 -11.98 -28.14 -20.37
C SER A 907 -11.00 -28.30 -21.54
N ILE A 908 -9.79 -28.77 -21.27
CA ILE A 908 -8.79 -29.09 -22.31
C ILE A 908 -9.16 -30.36 -23.04
N CYS A 909 -9.70 -31.42 -22.39
CA CYS A 909 -10.20 -32.63 -23.05
C CYS A 909 -11.27 -32.30 -24.09
N GLU A 910 -12.24 -31.47 -23.73
CA GLU A 910 -13.29 -30.99 -24.66
C GLU A 910 -12.69 -30.28 -25.90
N ALA A 911 -11.72 -29.39 -25.67
CA ALA A 911 -11.04 -28.70 -26.77
C ALA A 911 -10.18 -29.65 -27.63
N ALA A 912 -9.58 -30.68 -27.03
CA ALA A 912 -8.82 -31.69 -27.73
C ALA A 912 -9.69 -32.51 -28.72
N GLY A 913 -10.97 -32.70 -28.40
CA GLY A 913 -11.96 -33.31 -29.29
C GLY A 913 -12.12 -32.56 -30.62
N MET A 914 -11.97 -31.25 -30.63
CA MET A 914 -11.96 -30.43 -31.84
C MET A 914 -10.73 -30.70 -32.73
N VAL A 915 -9.63 -31.22 -32.20
CA VAL A 915 -8.45 -31.67 -32.97
C VAL A 915 -8.70 -33.05 -33.55
N SER A 916 -8.94 -34.02 -32.65
CA SER A 916 -9.25 -35.40 -33.00
C SER A 916 -9.83 -36.19 -31.82
N PRO A 917 -10.73 -37.17 -32.07
CA PRO A 917 -11.24 -38.06 -31.00
C PRO A 917 -10.13 -38.88 -30.29
N GLN A 918 -9.05 -39.20 -31.00
CA GLN A 918 -7.92 -39.94 -30.46
C GLN A 918 -7.15 -39.11 -29.42
N LEU A 919 -7.01 -37.80 -29.63
CA LEU A 919 -6.33 -36.89 -28.68
C LEU A 919 -7.19 -36.71 -27.44
N GLU A 920 -8.49 -36.54 -27.60
CA GLU A 920 -9.47 -36.47 -26.51
C GLU A 920 -9.39 -37.70 -25.63
N GLN A 921 -9.57 -38.89 -26.17
CA GLN A 921 -9.48 -40.17 -25.45
C GLN A 921 -8.12 -40.33 -24.73
N LYS A 922 -7.04 -39.90 -25.38
CA LYS A 922 -5.71 -39.94 -24.76
C LYS A 922 -5.67 -39.09 -23.47
N TYR A 923 -6.20 -37.86 -23.55
CA TYR A 923 -6.20 -36.96 -22.41
C TYR A 923 -7.19 -37.34 -21.33
N GLU A 924 -8.37 -37.78 -21.69
CA GLU A 924 -9.35 -38.37 -20.75
C GLU A 924 -8.77 -39.55 -19.96
N LYS A 925 -8.07 -40.45 -20.64
CA LYS A 925 -7.39 -41.55 -19.96
C LYS A 925 -6.33 -41.07 -18.97
N GLN A 926 -5.56 -40.07 -19.34
CA GLN A 926 -4.54 -39.48 -18.46
C GLN A 926 -5.19 -38.76 -17.27
N LEU A 927 -6.24 -37.98 -17.52
CA LEU A 927 -7.00 -37.28 -16.49
C LEU A 927 -7.61 -38.27 -15.50
N ASN A 928 -8.24 -39.34 -15.99
CA ASN A 928 -8.85 -40.37 -15.16
C ASN A 928 -7.81 -41.07 -14.25
N ASN A 929 -6.59 -41.24 -14.73
CA ASN A 929 -5.50 -41.77 -13.89
C ASN A 929 -5.12 -40.81 -12.78
N LEU A 930 -4.96 -39.51 -13.07
CA LEU A 930 -4.66 -38.48 -12.07
C LEU A 930 -5.82 -38.31 -11.09
N TYR A 931 -7.04 -38.36 -11.56
CA TYR A 931 -8.24 -38.33 -10.74
C TYR A 931 -8.31 -39.49 -9.73
N ARG A 932 -7.95 -40.73 -10.16
CA ARG A 932 -7.83 -41.87 -9.25
C ARG A 932 -6.75 -41.66 -8.19
N LEU A 933 -5.61 -41.07 -8.56
CA LEU A 933 -4.56 -40.73 -7.62
C LEU A 933 -5.02 -39.69 -6.62
N TYR A 934 -5.73 -38.67 -7.06
CA TYR A 934 -6.32 -37.62 -6.20
C TYR A 934 -7.29 -38.22 -5.18
N HIS A 935 -8.24 -39.07 -5.63
CA HIS A 935 -9.16 -39.77 -4.74
C HIS A 935 -8.44 -40.78 -3.82
N GLY A 936 -7.43 -41.47 -4.32
CA GLY A 936 -6.61 -42.39 -3.50
C GLY A 936 -5.90 -41.71 -2.35
N ARG A 937 -5.69 -40.39 -2.43
CA ARG A 937 -5.15 -39.54 -1.38
C ARG A 937 -6.21 -38.89 -0.49
N GLY A 938 -7.50 -39.23 -0.68
CA GLY A 938 -8.62 -38.71 0.12
C GLY A 938 -9.26 -37.44 -0.41
N GLY A 939 -8.82 -36.95 -1.59
CA GLY A 939 -9.38 -35.74 -2.21
C GLY A 939 -10.85 -35.96 -2.63
N ARG A 940 -11.68 -34.91 -2.49
CA ARG A 940 -13.11 -34.92 -2.83
C ARG A 940 -13.45 -33.77 -3.77
N MET A 941 -14.25 -34.06 -4.78
CA MET A 941 -14.84 -33.02 -5.63
C MET A 941 -16.04 -32.39 -4.92
N PRO A 942 -16.30 -31.09 -5.06
CA PRO A 942 -17.51 -30.44 -4.55
C PRO A 942 -18.77 -31.11 -5.11
N GLU A 943 -19.74 -31.36 -4.25
CA GLU A 943 -21.08 -31.86 -4.68
C GLU A 943 -21.77 -30.75 -5.49
N GLY A 944 -21.96 -30.94 -6.78
CA GLY A 944 -22.67 -29.99 -7.65
C GLY A 944 -22.19 -29.92 -9.09
N ASN A 945 -21.08 -30.52 -9.45
CA ASN A 945 -20.52 -30.54 -10.82
C ASN A 945 -20.38 -31.98 -11.36
N GLN A 946 -21.41 -32.80 -11.26
CA GLN A 946 -21.52 -34.07 -12.01
C GLN A 946 -22.26 -33.87 -13.31
#